data_1fffb2c34b7629d38b5f76c1d4d5224b
#
_entry.id   1fffb2c34b7629d38b5f76c1d4d5224b
#
_cell.length_a   1.000
_cell.length_b   1.000
_cell.length_c   1.000
_cell.angle_alpha   90.00
_cell.angle_beta   90.00
_cell.angle_gamma   90.00
#
_symmetry.space_group_name_H-M   'P 1'
#
loop_
_entity.id
_entity.type
_entity.pdbx_description
1 polymer ?
#
loop_
_entity_poly.entity_id
_entity_poly.type
_entity_poly.pdbx_seq_one_letter_code
_entity_poly.pdbx_strand_id
1 'polypeptide(L)'
;MIDEKIRCYILSSAPETAAQTAAELQANGYNKPVYLIKTKNESNTADQLNSREPEKKHIITTKAPESTETLEKMYKHTSTPYILWFKKASSLKLASNALTKLIETAERTKAAIVYADHYDVKNGATEEHPLIDYTSGSVTDDFDFGSLLLISTKALGEYLASPAKEQYRYAGFYYFRLWASISAPIVHINEYLYEEIETDLRLSGQKQFDYVDPRNRRRQMEMEYAFSQYLIKINAFIPPYEEKRVDFSKEEFDTEASVIIPVRNRARTVKDAVESALSQKTNFPFNVIVVDNHSTDGTTEILNSLKKDKRLVHIIPRRTDLGIGGCWELAAKSKKCGRFAVQLDSDDLYADENTLQLIVNEFRRTNAAMVIGSYRMVNFKLETLPPGVIDHKEWTPENGRNNALRINGLGAPRAFYTPLLRKMGVPNTSYGEDYALGLAFSREYHIARIFDVVYLCRRWEGNSDAALSQEKINKNNVYKNSLRANEILQRQKLNRAWQHRATQRGTINFFNKQLGKWKEVAERFEKLNDVETKELPFGDTYIAAQFNPARIVSTGAKVDKRSISKRPCFLCEKNRPALQISLPVYGTYNILVNPFPILPCHLVIASRFHKPQSIAGHYDTLVDLAKALKDFTVFYNGPTSGASAPDHLHFQAGLRGVMPIEKNWDTYSRKLKEIYNCKYHGKSGSIYGITNYACPALAIISESGAINKGLFQLLSLILKNVKGSAEFPLNVIAWNDNGKITSVIFLRKKLRPECYFAQGEEQLLVSPGAVDMCGLLITPRKEDFDKLTPEKAISILKEVTVSEQEFEEIAQQLSKIIIH
;
A
#
# COMPACT_ATOMS: atom_id res chain seq x y z
N MET A 1 -25.85 -32.43 1.03
CA MET A 1 -26.03 -32.36 2.50
C MET A 1 -25.08 -31.28 3.05
N ILE A 2 -25.42 -30.63 4.17
CA ILE A 2 -24.62 -29.55 4.78
C ILE A 2 -23.16 -29.99 5.05
N ASP A 3 -23.01 -31.20 5.57
CA ASP A 3 -21.70 -31.80 5.90
C ASP A 3 -20.70 -31.95 4.75
N GLU A 4 -21.18 -31.99 3.51
CA GLU A 4 -20.33 -32.06 2.32
C GLU A 4 -19.95 -30.65 1.80
N LYS A 5 -20.68 -29.63 2.22
CA LYS A 5 -20.51 -28.25 1.75
C LYS A 5 -19.61 -27.41 2.64
N ILE A 6 -19.67 -27.66 3.96
CA ILE A 6 -18.97 -26.81 4.95
C ILE A 6 -18.04 -27.60 5.88
N ARG A 7 -17.00 -26.91 6.35
CA ARG A 7 -16.16 -27.28 7.48
C ARG A 7 -16.23 -26.14 8.52
N CYS A 8 -16.60 -26.51 9.78
CA CYS A 8 -16.82 -25.53 10.84
C CYS A 8 -15.60 -25.30 11.71
N TYR A 9 -15.32 -24.03 12.01
CA TYR A 9 -14.26 -23.54 12.87
C TYR A 9 -14.84 -22.56 13.89
N ILE A 10 -14.48 -22.74 15.17
CA ILE A 10 -14.98 -21.92 16.28
C ILE A 10 -13.79 -21.38 17.05
N LEU A 11 -13.79 -20.09 17.34
CA LEU A 11 -12.89 -19.52 18.35
C LEU A 11 -13.34 -19.95 19.71
N SER A 12 -12.48 -20.54 20.50
CA SER A 12 -12.82 -21.10 21.81
C SER A 12 -11.89 -20.57 22.88
N SER A 13 -12.47 -19.94 23.90
CA SER A 13 -11.80 -19.61 25.17
C SER A 13 -12.23 -20.54 26.31
N ALA A 14 -13.41 -21.18 26.21
CA ALA A 14 -13.95 -22.09 27.21
C ALA A 14 -14.53 -23.34 26.55
N PRO A 15 -14.30 -24.55 27.12
CA PRO A 15 -14.82 -25.79 26.56
C PRO A 15 -16.36 -25.84 26.50
N GLU A 16 -17.04 -25.25 27.48
CA GLU A 16 -18.49 -25.27 27.59
C GLU A 16 -19.19 -24.51 26.47
N THR A 17 -18.72 -23.31 26.15
CA THR A 17 -19.28 -22.49 25.05
C THR A 17 -19.01 -23.14 23.69
N ALA A 18 -17.86 -23.77 23.51
CA ALA A 18 -17.56 -24.52 22.30
C ALA A 18 -18.47 -25.75 22.14
N ALA A 19 -18.76 -26.46 23.23
CA ALA A 19 -19.67 -27.59 23.21
C ALA A 19 -21.12 -27.16 22.89
N GLN A 20 -21.60 -26.06 23.46
CA GLN A 20 -22.91 -25.48 23.16
C GLN A 20 -23.02 -25.10 21.67
N THR A 21 -22.05 -24.42 21.13
CA THR A 21 -22.03 -24.04 19.70
C THR A 21 -21.95 -25.27 18.79
N ALA A 22 -21.21 -26.31 19.17
CA ALA A 22 -21.16 -27.55 18.41
C ALA A 22 -22.50 -28.29 18.42
N ALA A 23 -23.21 -28.33 19.56
CA ALA A 23 -24.57 -28.89 19.68
C ALA A 23 -25.56 -28.09 18.82
N GLU A 24 -25.48 -26.77 18.80
CA GLU A 24 -26.31 -25.92 17.95
C GLU A 24 -26.11 -26.18 16.45
N LEU A 25 -24.85 -26.33 16.02
CA LEU A 25 -24.52 -26.71 14.65
C LEU A 25 -25.09 -28.07 14.29
N GLN A 26 -25.05 -29.05 15.22
CA GLN A 26 -25.62 -30.38 15.04
C GLN A 26 -27.13 -30.33 14.92
N ALA A 27 -27.83 -29.54 15.74
CA ALA A 27 -29.25 -29.32 15.64
C ALA A 27 -29.71 -28.72 14.30
N ASN A 28 -28.81 -27.96 13.66
CA ASN A 28 -28.97 -27.34 12.35
C ASN A 28 -28.40 -28.18 11.18
N GLY A 29 -28.17 -29.49 11.40
CA GLY A 29 -27.83 -30.47 10.36
C GLY A 29 -26.34 -30.61 10.03
N TYR A 30 -25.45 -30.07 10.84
CA TYR A 30 -24.01 -30.27 10.71
C TYR A 30 -23.50 -31.33 11.68
N ASN A 31 -23.14 -32.52 11.18
CA ASN A 31 -22.83 -33.70 12.03
C ASN A 31 -21.34 -34.06 12.04
N LYS A 32 -20.47 -33.26 11.42
CA LYS A 32 -19.03 -33.49 11.44
C LYS A 32 -18.35 -32.84 12.64
N PRO A 33 -17.17 -33.34 13.06
CA PRO A 33 -16.39 -32.68 14.12
C PRO A 33 -16.09 -31.23 13.80
N VAL A 34 -16.23 -30.35 14.80
CA VAL A 34 -15.92 -28.94 14.75
C VAL A 34 -14.46 -28.71 15.13
N TYR A 35 -13.75 -27.85 14.40
CA TYR A 35 -12.39 -27.44 14.75
C TYR A 35 -12.40 -26.28 15.71
N LEU A 36 -11.63 -26.39 16.81
CA LEU A 36 -11.49 -25.34 17.81
C LEU A 36 -10.21 -24.55 17.55
N ILE A 37 -10.31 -23.23 17.46
CA ILE A 37 -9.17 -22.30 17.35
C ILE A 37 -8.86 -21.81 18.76
N LYS A 38 -7.65 -22.10 19.27
CA LYS A 38 -7.16 -21.68 20.61
C LYS A 38 -5.94 -20.77 20.46
N THR A 39 -5.83 -19.74 21.28
CA THR A 39 -4.64 -18.89 21.36
C THR A 39 -3.60 -19.48 22.31
N LYS A 40 -2.29 -19.32 22.01
CA LYS A 40 -1.19 -19.92 22.79
C LYS A 40 -1.13 -19.48 24.24
N ASN A 41 -1.71 -18.33 24.61
CA ASN A 41 -1.70 -17.83 25.99
C ASN A 41 -2.75 -18.55 26.86
N GLU A 42 -3.73 -19.22 26.28
CA GLU A 42 -4.81 -19.92 26.98
C GLU A 42 -4.47 -21.40 27.24
N SER A 43 -3.38 -21.91 26.66
CA SER A 43 -2.97 -23.31 26.79
C SER A 43 -2.36 -23.68 28.16
N ASN A 44 -1.92 -22.70 28.96
CA ASN A 44 -1.27 -22.96 30.24
C ASN A 44 -2.24 -23.17 31.42
N THR A 45 -3.54 -22.93 31.25
CA THR A 45 -4.56 -23.15 32.29
C THR A 45 -5.36 -24.45 32.10
N ALA A 46 -5.17 -25.15 30.97
CA ALA A 46 -5.96 -26.32 30.59
C ALA A 46 -5.38 -27.68 31.06
N ASP A 47 -4.17 -27.69 31.63
CA ASP A 47 -3.54 -28.96 32.08
C ASP A 47 -4.07 -29.51 33.40
N GLN A 48 -5.08 -28.88 34.01
CA GLN A 48 -5.65 -29.31 35.31
C GLN A 48 -7.10 -29.83 35.30
N LEU A 49 -7.77 -29.95 34.17
CA LEU A 49 -9.13 -30.52 34.11
C LEU A 49 -9.19 -31.81 33.28
N ASN A 50 -9.01 -32.90 33.95
CA ASN A 50 -9.36 -34.26 33.49
C ASN A 50 -10.89 -34.34 33.31
N SER A 51 -11.35 -34.51 32.06
CA SER A 51 -12.43 -35.40 31.61
C SER A 51 -13.15 -34.87 30.36
N ARG A 52 -13.13 -35.67 29.29
CA ARG A 52 -13.81 -35.45 27.99
C ARG A 52 -13.25 -34.31 27.13
N GLU A 53 -11.95 -34.39 26.80
CA GLU A 53 -11.36 -33.58 25.72
C GLU A 53 -11.87 -34.07 24.34
N PRO A 54 -12.27 -33.10 23.43
CA PRO A 54 -12.38 -33.45 22.04
C PRO A 54 -10.99 -33.94 21.55
N GLU A 55 -10.97 -34.99 20.76
CA GLU A 55 -9.72 -35.59 20.26
C GLU A 55 -8.74 -34.50 19.78
N LYS A 56 -7.51 -34.51 20.23
CA LYS A 56 -6.43 -33.55 19.91
C LYS A 56 -6.31 -33.24 18.40
N LYS A 57 -6.88 -34.05 17.54
CA LYS A 57 -6.93 -33.93 16.09
C LYS A 57 -7.74 -32.71 15.55
N HIS A 58 -8.63 -32.12 16.36
CA HIS A 58 -9.52 -31.03 15.91
C HIS A 58 -9.24 -29.68 16.61
N ILE A 59 -8.00 -29.50 17.11
CA ILE A 59 -7.58 -28.24 17.73
C ILE A 59 -6.54 -27.55 16.86
N ILE A 60 -6.79 -26.29 16.52
CA ILE A 60 -5.84 -25.39 15.86
C ILE A 60 -5.31 -24.40 16.90
N THR A 61 -4.04 -24.55 17.26
CA THR A 61 -3.36 -23.58 18.12
C THR A 61 -2.71 -22.48 17.26
N THR A 62 -2.95 -21.23 17.61
CA THR A 62 -2.44 -20.05 16.87
C THR A 62 -1.95 -18.96 17.82
N LYS A 63 -1.16 -18.02 17.27
CA LYS A 63 -0.74 -16.81 18.01
C LYS A 63 -1.79 -15.71 17.98
N ALA A 64 -2.63 -15.67 16.95
CA ALA A 64 -3.73 -14.74 16.82
C ALA A 64 -4.80 -15.34 15.87
N PRO A 65 -6.08 -15.26 16.22
CA PRO A 65 -7.16 -15.91 15.47
C PRO A 65 -7.26 -15.47 14.01
N GLU A 66 -7.02 -14.19 13.71
CA GLU A 66 -7.13 -13.61 12.37
C GLU A 66 -5.81 -13.59 11.60
N SER A 67 -4.78 -14.33 12.06
CA SER A 67 -3.48 -14.41 11.40
C SER A 67 -3.50 -15.20 10.10
N THR A 68 -2.54 -14.94 9.21
CA THR A 68 -2.32 -15.77 8.01
C THR A 68 -2.07 -17.24 8.38
N GLU A 69 -1.34 -17.50 9.48
CA GLU A 69 -1.10 -18.86 10.00
C GLU A 69 -2.42 -19.61 10.31
N THR A 70 -3.40 -18.90 10.88
CA THR A 70 -4.72 -19.48 11.17
C THR A 70 -5.46 -19.84 9.89
N LEU A 71 -5.47 -18.94 8.91
CA LEU A 71 -6.10 -19.19 7.61
C LEU A 71 -5.44 -20.36 6.86
N GLU A 72 -4.12 -20.48 6.91
CA GLU A 72 -3.38 -21.63 6.35
C GLU A 72 -3.78 -22.96 7.01
N LYS A 73 -3.88 -22.95 8.34
CA LYS A 73 -4.30 -24.14 9.09
C LYS A 73 -5.75 -24.51 8.79
N MET A 74 -6.66 -23.55 8.75
CA MET A 74 -8.05 -23.77 8.36
C MET A 74 -8.13 -24.37 6.95
N TYR A 75 -7.43 -23.77 5.98
CA TYR A 75 -7.39 -24.29 4.62
C TYR A 75 -6.85 -25.73 4.54
N LYS A 76 -5.75 -26.02 5.24
CA LYS A 76 -5.13 -27.35 5.26
C LYS A 76 -6.05 -28.45 5.78
N HIS A 77 -6.92 -28.13 6.73
CA HIS A 77 -7.87 -29.07 7.34
C HIS A 77 -9.25 -29.08 6.69
N THR A 78 -9.43 -28.34 5.57
CA THR A 78 -10.68 -28.23 4.86
C THR A 78 -10.61 -28.92 3.50
N SER A 79 -11.55 -29.86 3.26
CA SER A 79 -11.78 -30.50 1.95
C SER A 79 -13.14 -30.16 1.35
N THR A 80 -13.94 -29.34 2.05
CA THR A 80 -15.26 -28.90 1.62
C THR A 80 -15.21 -27.60 0.82
N PRO A 81 -16.21 -27.29 -0.01
CA PRO A 81 -16.24 -26.03 -0.78
C PRO A 81 -16.19 -24.75 0.04
N TYR A 82 -16.67 -24.80 1.29
CA TYR A 82 -16.73 -23.63 2.16
C TYR A 82 -16.23 -23.94 3.57
N ILE A 83 -15.72 -22.86 4.22
CA ILE A 83 -15.37 -22.79 5.63
C ILE A 83 -16.43 -21.95 6.33
N LEU A 84 -17.10 -22.51 7.34
CA LEU A 84 -17.91 -21.76 8.28
C LEU A 84 -17.05 -21.39 9.48
N TRP A 85 -16.87 -20.10 9.71
CA TRP A 85 -16.03 -19.60 10.79
C TRP A 85 -16.82 -18.72 11.77
N PHE A 86 -16.92 -19.19 13.02
CA PHE A 86 -17.47 -18.42 14.12
C PHE A 86 -16.31 -17.77 14.90
N LYS A 87 -16.25 -16.45 14.87
CA LYS A 87 -15.11 -15.63 15.33
C LYS A 87 -15.17 -15.24 16.80
N LYS A 88 -16.29 -15.49 17.48
CA LYS A 88 -16.46 -15.21 18.91
C LYS A 88 -16.29 -16.47 19.77
N ALA A 89 -15.77 -16.23 20.98
CA ALA A 89 -15.65 -17.29 22.00
C ALA A 89 -16.88 -17.30 22.95
N SER A 90 -18.07 -17.08 22.38
CA SER A 90 -19.37 -17.14 23.06
C SER A 90 -20.25 -18.23 22.46
N SER A 91 -21.39 -18.51 23.05
CA SER A 91 -22.36 -19.43 22.46
C SER A 91 -23.02 -18.79 21.24
N LEU A 92 -23.28 -19.63 20.23
CA LEU A 92 -24.00 -19.31 19.01
C LEU A 92 -25.36 -19.96 19.05
N LYS A 93 -26.41 -19.26 18.60
CA LYS A 93 -27.70 -19.83 18.32
C LYS A 93 -28.10 -19.48 16.89
N LEU A 94 -28.51 -20.48 16.11
CA LEU A 94 -28.80 -20.34 14.69
C LEU A 94 -30.33 -20.30 14.43
N ALA A 95 -30.74 -19.51 13.44
CA ALA A 95 -32.05 -19.70 12.84
C ALA A 95 -32.12 -21.03 12.10
N SER A 96 -33.28 -21.67 12.03
CA SER A 96 -33.49 -23.06 11.54
C SER A 96 -33.00 -23.30 10.10
N ASN A 97 -32.79 -22.28 9.30
CA ASN A 97 -32.36 -22.37 7.91
C ASN A 97 -31.04 -21.60 7.63
N ALA A 98 -30.35 -21.11 8.67
CA ALA A 98 -29.19 -20.24 8.56
C ALA A 98 -28.08 -20.86 7.69
N LEU A 99 -27.69 -22.10 7.96
CA LEU A 99 -26.63 -22.77 7.22
C LEU A 99 -26.99 -22.96 5.75
N THR A 100 -28.22 -23.34 5.46
CA THR A 100 -28.73 -23.52 4.10
C THR A 100 -28.69 -22.20 3.33
N LYS A 101 -29.21 -21.10 3.91
CA LYS A 101 -29.22 -19.78 3.27
C LYS A 101 -27.80 -19.25 2.99
N LEU A 102 -26.87 -19.41 3.92
CA LEU A 102 -25.47 -19.05 3.73
C LEU A 102 -24.86 -19.80 2.53
N ILE A 103 -25.06 -21.14 2.48
CA ILE A 103 -24.51 -21.99 1.42
C ILE A 103 -25.13 -21.64 0.05
N GLU A 104 -26.46 -21.57 -0.05
CA GLU A 104 -27.18 -21.26 -1.27
C GLU A 104 -26.77 -19.87 -1.82
N THR A 105 -26.64 -18.89 -0.93
CA THR A 105 -26.16 -17.56 -1.32
C THR A 105 -24.75 -17.60 -1.88
N ALA A 106 -23.83 -18.33 -1.22
CA ALA A 106 -22.46 -18.48 -1.70
C ALA A 106 -22.41 -19.20 -3.07
N GLU A 107 -23.20 -20.27 -3.25
CA GLU A 107 -23.26 -21.01 -4.51
C GLU A 107 -23.83 -20.17 -5.66
N ARG A 108 -24.92 -19.45 -5.41
CA ARG A 108 -25.58 -18.58 -6.40
C ARG A 108 -24.71 -17.40 -6.81
N THR A 109 -24.06 -16.74 -5.84
CA THR A 109 -23.32 -15.50 -6.09
C THR A 109 -21.84 -15.71 -6.40
N LYS A 110 -21.32 -16.92 -6.19
CA LYS A 110 -19.88 -17.24 -6.23
C LYS A 110 -19.05 -16.36 -5.29
N ALA A 111 -19.63 -15.99 -4.15
CA ALA A 111 -19.01 -15.11 -3.18
C ALA A 111 -17.73 -15.71 -2.57
N ALA A 112 -16.76 -14.85 -2.34
CA ALA A 112 -15.59 -15.21 -1.53
C ALA A 112 -15.91 -15.30 -0.04
N ILE A 113 -16.81 -14.42 0.43
CA ILE A 113 -17.29 -14.37 1.82
C ILE A 113 -18.79 -14.07 1.79
N VAL A 114 -19.57 -14.77 2.65
CA VAL A 114 -20.98 -14.46 2.92
C VAL A 114 -21.12 -14.22 4.43
N TYR A 115 -21.92 -13.23 4.80
CA TYR A 115 -22.26 -12.87 6.18
C TYR A 115 -23.70 -12.39 6.25
N ALA A 116 -24.25 -12.29 7.45
CA ALA A 116 -25.66 -11.99 7.65
C ALA A 116 -25.91 -11.13 8.90
N ASP A 117 -27.07 -10.48 8.96
CA ASP A 117 -27.55 -9.81 10.16
C ASP A 117 -27.68 -10.79 11.32
N HIS A 118 -27.64 -10.28 12.55
CA HIS A 118 -27.77 -11.09 13.74
C HIS A 118 -28.52 -10.33 14.87
N TYR A 119 -28.80 -11.04 15.90
CA TYR A 119 -29.27 -10.46 17.15
C TYR A 119 -28.16 -10.45 18.18
N ASP A 120 -27.99 -9.31 18.85
CA ASP A 120 -27.17 -9.21 20.06
C ASP A 120 -28.00 -9.59 21.30
N VAL A 121 -27.46 -10.47 22.13
CA VAL A 121 -28.05 -10.82 23.42
C VAL A 121 -27.31 -10.09 24.55
N LYS A 122 -27.97 -9.11 25.17
CA LYS A 122 -27.44 -8.27 26.25
C LYS A 122 -28.28 -8.46 27.50
N ASN A 123 -27.70 -8.92 28.60
CA ASN A 123 -28.41 -9.08 29.86
C ASN A 123 -29.74 -9.87 29.74
N GLY A 124 -29.78 -10.84 28.82
CA GLY A 124 -30.94 -11.65 28.52
C GLY A 124 -32.01 -11.00 27.60
N ALA A 125 -31.81 -9.79 27.16
CA ALA A 125 -32.62 -9.14 26.14
C ALA A 125 -31.98 -9.33 24.74
N THR A 126 -32.79 -9.57 23.72
CA THR A 126 -32.38 -9.71 22.31
C THR A 126 -32.64 -8.41 21.58
N GLU A 127 -31.61 -7.84 20.97
CA GLU A 127 -31.65 -6.62 20.18
C GLU A 127 -31.24 -6.91 18.73
N GLU A 128 -31.92 -6.27 17.76
CA GLU A 128 -31.56 -6.36 16.35
C GLU A 128 -30.22 -5.70 16.07
N HIS A 129 -29.35 -6.42 15.35
CA HIS A 129 -28.06 -5.89 14.87
C HIS A 129 -27.98 -6.02 13.36
N PRO A 130 -28.63 -5.09 12.61
CA PRO A 130 -28.50 -5.08 11.16
C PRO A 130 -27.10 -4.65 10.74
N LEU A 131 -26.52 -5.34 9.77
CA LEU A 131 -25.25 -5.04 9.17
C LEU A 131 -25.41 -4.18 7.91
N ILE A 132 -24.30 -3.84 7.25
CA ILE A 132 -24.31 -3.08 6.00
C ILE A 132 -23.65 -3.85 4.88
N ASP A 133 -24.04 -3.56 3.63
CA ASP A 133 -23.44 -4.16 2.45
C ASP A 133 -21.95 -3.83 2.32
N TYR A 134 -21.18 -4.82 1.86
CA TYR A 134 -19.78 -4.62 1.54
C TYR A 134 -19.61 -3.95 0.18
N THR A 135 -18.92 -2.83 0.15
CA THR A 135 -18.64 -2.04 -1.05
C THR A 135 -17.14 -1.84 -1.25
N SER A 136 -16.73 -1.27 -2.37
CA SER A 136 -15.34 -0.91 -2.62
C SER A 136 -14.76 0.11 -1.63
N GLY A 137 -15.60 0.78 -0.86
CA GLY A 137 -15.21 1.68 0.22
C GLY A 137 -15.20 1.05 1.61
N SER A 138 -15.63 -0.19 1.75
CA SER A 138 -15.64 -0.93 3.03
C SER A 138 -14.25 -1.43 3.41
N VAL A 139 -13.28 -0.52 3.41
CA VAL A 139 -11.84 -0.83 3.55
C VAL A 139 -11.29 -0.67 4.95
N THR A 140 -12.08 -0.19 5.91
CA THR A 140 -11.63 -0.05 7.30
C THR A 140 -11.41 -1.41 7.95
N ASP A 141 -10.44 -1.54 8.83
CA ASP A 141 -10.15 -2.80 9.53
C ASP A 141 -11.22 -3.20 10.55
N ASP A 142 -12.04 -2.24 10.97
CA ASP A 142 -13.17 -2.40 11.88
C ASP A 142 -14.53 -2.62 11.17
N PHE A 143 -14.55 -2.93 9.86
CA PHE A 143 -15.79 -3.24 9.15
C PHE A 143 -16.51 -4.41 9.82
N ASP A 144 -17.77 -4.18 10.18
CA ASP A 144 -18.57 -5.17 10.90
C ASP A 144 -19.16 -6.22 9.95
N PHE A 145 -18.72 -7.45 10.11
CA PHE A 145 -19.23 -8.63 9.42
C PHE A 145 -20.13 -9.49 10.33
N GLY A 146 -20.37 -9.07 11.56
CA GLY A 146 -20.78 -9.98 12.60
C GLY A 146 -19.68 -11.01 12.92
N SER A 147 -20.07 -12.07 13.58
CA SER A 147 -19.12 -13.08 14.03
C SER A 147 -19.19 -14.40 13.28
N LEU A 148 -20.21 -14.64 12.47
CA LEU A 148 -20.40 -15.85 11.68
C LEU A 148 -20.16 -15.59 10.20
N LEU A 149 -19.14 -16.23 9.63
CA LEU A 149 -18.72 -16.04 8.24
C LEU A 149 -18.73 -17.37 7.48
N LEU A 150 -19.22 -17.37 6.25
CA LEU A 150 -18.99 -18.44 5.29
C LEU A 150 -17.96 -18.00 4.26
N ILE A 151 -16.82 -18.69 4.20
CA ILE A 151 -15.67 -18.37 3.35
C ILE A 151 -15.51 -19.43 2.26
N SER A 152 -15.35 -19.03 1.02
CA SER A 152 -15.04 -19.91 -0.10
C SER A 152 -13.63 -20.52 0.09
N THR A 153 -13.54 -21.84 0.19
CA THR A 153 -12.26 -22.57 0.28
C THR A 153 -11.42 -22.34 -0.96
N LYS A 154 -12.06 -22.23 -2.14
CA LYS A 154 -11.40 -21.91 -3.41
C LYS A 154 -10.75 -20.54 -3.35
N ALA A 155 -11.50 -19.51 -2.96
CA ALA A 155 -10.96 -18.14 -2.87
C ALA A 155 -9.82 -18.03 -1.85
N LEU A 156 -9.93 -18.72 -0.71
CA LEU A 156 -8.86 -18.77 0.27
C LEU A 156 -7.62 -19.50 -0.27
N GLY A 157 -7.80 -20.62 -0.98
CA GLY A 157 -6.70 -21.37 -1.60
C GLY A 157 -5.96 -20.55 -2.67
N GLU A 158 -6.70 -19.83 -3.52
CA GLU A 158 -6.13 -18.93 -4.52
C GLU A 158 -5.30 -17.80 -3.86
N TYR A 159 -5.80 -17.23 -2.76
CA TYR A 159 -5.06 -16.25 -1.97
C TYR A 159 -3.77 -16.84 -1.38
N LEU A 160 -3.86 -17.99 -0.74
CA LEU A 160 -2.72 -18.64 -0.09
C LEU A 160 -1.64 -19.11 -1.08
N ALA A 161 -2.02 -19.42 -2.30
CA ALA A 161 -1.10 -19.74 -3.40
C ALA A 161 -0.54 -18.50 -4.11
N SER A 162 -1.12 -17.34 -3.86
CA SER A 162 -0.75 -16.10 -4.55
C SER A 162 0.59 -15.54 -4.06
N PRO A 163 1.40 -14.90 -4.94
CA PRO A 163 2.59 -14.15 -4.53
C PRO A 163 2.30 -12.98 -3.58
N ALA A 164 1.04 -12.57 -3.49
CA ALA A 164 0.60 -11.49 -2.60
C ALA A 164 0.42 -11.95 -1.15
N LYS A 165 0.47 -13.27 -0.88
CA LYS A 165 0.37 -13.80 0.48
C LYS A 165 1.56 -13.35 1.31
N GLU A 166 1.29 -12.75 2.46
CA GLU A 166 2.28 -12.41 3.47
C GLU A 166 1.91 -13.01 4.83
N GLN A 167 2.88 -13.14 5.73
CA GLN A 167 2.68 -13.68 7.07
C GLN A 167 2.28 -12.57 8.04
N TYR A 168 0.99 -12.31 8.13
CA TYR A 168 0.39 -11.36 9.06
C TYR A 168 0.02 -12.03 10.38
N ARG A 169 0.36 -11.38 11.49
CA ARG A 169 -0.11 -11.82 12.81
C ARG A 169 -1.55 -11.35 13.08
N TYR A 170 -1.89 -10.13 12.70
CA TYR A 170 -3.20 -9.50 12.98
C TYR A 170 -4.01 -9.24 11.72
N ALA A 171 -3.36 -8.93 10.60
CA ALA A 171 -4.01 -8.51 9.36
C ALA A 171 -4.27 -9.66 8.37
N GLY A 172 -4.14 -10.93 8.75
CA GLY A 172 -4.30 -12.05 7.83
C GLY A 172 -5.68 -12.09 7.19
N PHE A 173 -6.74 -12.09 8.00
CA PHE A 173 -8.12 -12.04 7.51
C PHE A 173 -8.45 -10.69 6.84
N TYR A 174 -7.98 -9.59 7.41
CA TYR A 174 -8.16 -8.26 6.84
C TYR A 174 -7.61 -8.16 5.41
N TYR A 175 -6.39 -8.62 5.18
CA TYR A 175 -5.80 -8.58 3.85
C TYR A 175 -6.44 -9.61 2.91
N PHE A 176 -6.77 -10.80 3.39
CA PHE A 176 -7.49 -11.81 2.60
C PHE A 176 -8.81 -11.24 2.04
N ARG A 177 -9.65 -10.61 2.87
CA ARG A 177 -10.92 -10.06 2.41
C ARG A 177 -10.75 -8.94 1.38
N LEU A 178 -9.76 -8.04 1.60
CA LEU A 178 -9.44 -6.98 0.64
C LEU A 178 -8.94 -7.57 -0.69
N TRP A 179 -8.08 -8.57 -0.63
CA TRP A 179 -7.58 -9.28 -1.80
C TRP A 179 -8.69 -10.00 -2.56
N ALA A 180 -9.54 -10.72 -1.86
CA ALA A 180 -10.64 -11.48 -2.44
C ALA A 180 -11.69 -10.57 -3.09
N SER A 181 -11.97 -9.40 -2.50
CA SER A 181 -12.95 -8.42 -3.02
C SER A 181 -12.59 -7.86 -4.41
N ILE A 182 -11.37 -8.06 -4.90
CA ILE A 182 -10.95 -7.62 -6.24
C ILE A 182 -11.54 -8.52 -7.34
N SER A 183 -11.69 -9.81 -7.06
CA SER A 183 -12.05 -10.82 -8.06
C SER A 183 -13.37 -11.55 -7.79
N ALA A 184 -13.87 -11.50 -6.57
CA ALA A 184 -15.11 -12.16 -6.17
C ALA A 184 -15.93 -11.27 -5.24
N PRO A 185 -17.27 -11.36 -5.25
CA PRO A 185 -18.11 -10.58 -4.35
C PRO A 185 -17.97 -11.03 -2.88
N ILE A 186 -18.16 -10.08 -1.98
CA ILE A 186 -18.44 -10.30 -0.56
C ILE A 186 -19.90 -9.95 -0.37
N VAL A 187 -20.72 -10.90 0.09
CA VAL A 187 -22.19 -10.79 0.03
C VAL A 187 -22.79 -10.77 1.44
N HIS A 188 -23.62 -9.79 1.68
CA HIS A 188 -24.45 -9.65 2.85
C HIS A 188 -25.81 -10.27 2.61
N ILE A 189 -26.33 -11.01 3.59
CA ILE A 189 -27.72 -11.48 3.65
C ILE A 189 -28.44 -10.58 4.67
N ASN A 190 -29.36 -9.76 4.17
CA ASN A 190 -30.18 -8.86 4.98
C ASN A 190 -31.30 -9.65 5.66
N GLU A 191 -30.92 -10.63 6.49
CA GLU A 191 -31.80 -11.44 7.34
C GLU A 191 -31.03 -11.83 8.60
N TYR A 192 -31.74 -11.87 9.73
CA TYR A 192 -31.17 -12.24 11.03
C TYR A 192 -31.00 -13.76 11.12
N LEU A 193 -29.83 -14.26 10.86
CA LEU A 193 -29.57 -15.70 10.78
C LEU A 193 -29.02 -16.33 12.05
N TYR A 194 -28.65 -15.53 13.04
CA TYR A 194 -28.14 -16.05 14.31
C TYR A 194 -28.26 -15.05 15.45
N GLU A 195 -28.14 -15.56 16.68
CA GLU A 195 -28.02 -14.77 17.91
C GLU A 195 -26.62 -14.96 18.49
N GLU A 196 -26.03 -13.87 19.02
CA GLU A 196 -24.75 -13.93 19.73
C GLU A 196 -24.78 -13.13 21.04
N ILE A 197 -24.02 -13.60 22.03
CA ILE A 197 -23.86 -12.84 23.25
C ILE A 197 -22.89 -11.70 22.98
N GLU A 198 -23.31 -10.47 23.27
CA GLU A 198 -22.43 -9.32 23.16
C GLU A 198 -21.32 -9.40 24.22
N THR A 199 -20.07 -9.48 23.74
CA THR A 199 -18.87 -9.43 24.59
C THR A 199 -17.95 -8.36 24.03
N ASP A 200 -17.69 -7.30 24.80
CA ASP A 200 -16.67 -6.30 24.45
C ASP A 200 -15.31 -6.74 25.01
N LEU A 201 -14.44 -7.24 24.15
CA LEU A 201 -13.09 -7.68 24.49
C LEU A 201 -12.01 -6.64 24.13
N ARG A 202 -12.40 -5.39 23.78
CA ARG A 202 -11.44 -4.36 23.34
C ARG A 202 -10.69 -3.78 24.52
N LEU A 203 -9.40 -3.58 24.30
CA LEU A 203 -8.52 -2.96 25.31
C LEU A 203 -8.89 -1.52 25.64
N SER A 204 -9.50 -0.79 24.69
CA SER A 204 -9.96 0.60 24.88
C SER A 204 -11.21 0.71 25.75
N GLY A 205 -12.03 -0.35 25.80
CA GLY A 205 -13.38 -0.32 26.40
C GLY A 205 -14.36 0.61 25.66
N GLN A 206 -13.94 1.19 24.53
CA GLN A 206 -14.77 2.07 23.69
C GLN A 206 -14.59 1.73 22.20
N LYS A 207 -15.69 1.29 21.58
CA LYS A 207 -15.77 0.88 20.17
C LYS A 207 -15.20 1.92 19.21
N GLN A 208 -15.44 3.18 19.49
CA GLN A 208 -15.19 4.31 18.61
C GLN A 208 -13.71 4.69 18.48
N PHE A 209 -12.85 4.38 19.47
CA PHE A 209 -11.48 4.88 19.53
C PHE A 209 -10.41 3.77 19.50
N ASP A 210 -10.80 2.50 19.28
CA ASP A 210 -9.84 1.37 19.26
C ASP A 210 -8.76 1.51 18.19
N TYR A 211 -9.11 2.11 17.04
CA TYR A 211 -8.21 2.33 15.91
C TYR A 211 -7.09 3.35 16.19
N VAL A 212 -7.20 4.18 17.21
CA VAL A 212 -6.19 5.19 17.62
C VAL A 212 -5.56 4.89 18.98
N ASP A 213 -5.93 3.80 19.64
CA ASP A 213 -5.39 3.43 20.94
C ASP A 213 -3.91 3.06 20.83
N PRO A 214 -2.98 3.75 21.53
CA PRO A 214 -1.55 3.49 21.44
C PRO A 214 -1.13 2.06 21.82
N ARG A 215 -1.94 1.38 22.64
CA ARG A 215 -1.70 -0.03 23.06
C ARG A 215 -1.80 -0.99 21.88
N ASN A 216 -2.56 -0.64 20.86
CA ASN A 216 -2.77 -1.42 19.63
C ASN A 216 -1.77 -1.08 18.51
N ARG A 217 -0.72 -0.30 18.75
CA ARG A 217 0.19 0.23 17.74
C ARG A 217 0.74 -0.82 16.77
N ARG A 218 1.15 -1.99 17.27
CA ARG A 218 1.68 -3.07 16.40
C ARG A 218 0.62 -3.60 15.45
N ARG A 219 -0.62 -3.77 15.91
CA ARG A 219 -1.76 -4.17 15.09
C ARG A 219 -2.04 -3.10 14.03
N GLN A 220 -2.11 -1.84 14.43
CA GLN A 220 -2.35 -0.69 13.54
C GLN A 220 -1.31 -0.62 12.41
N MET A 221 -0.02 -0.76 12.72
CA MET A 221 1.06 -0.75 11.72
C MET A 221 0.92 -1.90 10.71
N GLU A 222 0.55 -3.08 11.17
CA GLU A 222 0.36 -4.25 10.31
C GLU A 222 -0.88 -4.08 9.40
N MET A 223 -1.99 -3.55 9.94
CA MET A 223 -3.19 -3.21 9.15
C MET A 223 -2.88 -2.14 8.11
N GLU A 224 -2.12 -1.11 8.46
CA GLU A 224 -1.68 -0.05 7.56
C GLU A 224 -0.83 -0.61 6.40
N TYR A 225 0.12 -1.50 6.71
CA TYR A 225 0.92 -2.17 5.70
C TYR A 225 0.06 -3.02 4.75
N ALA A 226 -0.81 -3.87 5.29
CA ALA A 226 -1.71 -4.71 4.52
C ALA A 226 -2.62 -3.87 3.61
N PHE A 227 -3.17 -2.78 4.12
CA PHE A 227 -3.99 -1.86 3.33
C PHE A 227 -3.20 -1.19 2.20
N SER A 228 -1.96 -0.82 2.45
CA SER A 228 -1.09 -0.25 1.42
C SER A 228 -0.84 -1.23 0.27
N GLN A 229 -0.63 -2.51 0.56
CA GLN A 229 -0.49 -3.55 -0.46
C GLN A 229 -1.77 -3.69 -1.31
N TYR A 230 -2.94 -3.60 -0.68
CA TYR A 230 -4.21 -3.58 -1.41
C TYR A 230 -4.33 -2.36 -2.33
N LEU A 231 -4.05 -1.15 -1.83
CA LEU A 231 -4.10 0.08 -2.64
C LEU A 231 -3.14 0.03 -3.83
N ILE A 232 -1.96 -0.54 -3.65
CA ILE A 232 -1.01 -0.79 -4.75
C ILE A 232 -1.65 -1.69 -5.80
N LYS A 233 -2.24 -2.80 -5.37
CA LYS A 233 -2.84 -3.80 -6.27
C LYS A 233 -3.97 -3.23 -7.09
N ILE A 234 -4.81 -2.36 -6.51
CA ILE A 234 -5.92 -1.69 -7.20
C ILE A 234 -5.53 -0.37 -7.87
N ASN A 235 -4.23 -0.02 -7.90
CA ASN A 235 -3.72 1.24 -8.47
C ASN A 235 -4.29 2.52 -7.81
N ALA A 236 -4.52 2.48 -6.50
CA ALA A 236 -5.04 3.62 -5.71
C ALA A 236 -4.05 4.15 -4.67
N PHE A 237 -2.85 3.56 -4.57
CA PHE A 237 -1.80 4.01 -3.66
C PHE A 237 -1.24 5.36 -4.12
N ILE A 238 -1.13 6.32 -3.20
CA ILE A 238 -0.51 7.63 -3.45
C ILE A 238 0.79 7.72 -2.64
N PRO A 239 1.90 7.97 -3.31
CA PRO A 239 3.19 8.08 -2.63
C PRO A 239 3.32 9.34 -1.78
N PRO A 240 4.05 9.28 -0.67
CA PRO A 240 4.14 10.38 0.29
C PRO A 240 4.80 11.65 -0.24
N TYR A 241 5.65 11.57 -1.24
CA TYR A 241 6.43 12.71 -1.77
C TYR A 241 5.80 13.40 -3.00
N GLU A 242 4.63 12.96 -3.44
CA GLU A 242 3.83 13.62 -4.50
C GLU A 242 2.95 14.76 -3.94
N GLU A 243 3.31 15.31 -2.80
CA GLU A 243 2.55 16.33 -2.14
C GLU A 243 2.77 17.71 -2.75
N LYS A 244 1.67 18.37 -3.10
CA LYS A 244 1.69 19.78 -3.45
C LYS A 244 1.80 20.61 -2.17
N ARG A 245 2.82 21.46 -2.09
CA ARG A 245 2.94 22.46 -1.05
C ARG A 245 2.33 23.77 -1.52
N VAL A 246 1.80 24.54 -0.58
CA VAL A 246 1.09 25.78 -0.88
C VAL A 246 2.06 26.95 -0.88
N ASP A 247 1.91 27.83 -1.85
CA ASP A 247 2.56 29.13 -1.88
C ASP A 247 1.57 30.19 -1.36
N PHE A 248 1.77 30.64 -0.12
CA PHE A 248 0.89 31.59 0.55
C PHE A 248 1.06 33.04 0.07
N SER A 249 2.05 33.34 -0.76
CA SER A 249 2.27 34.69 -1.31
C SER A 249 1.33 35.05 -2.44
N LYS A 250 0.56 34.11 -2.97
CA LYS A 250 -0.29 34.31 -4.15
C LYS A 250 -1.58 35.09 -3.90
N GLU A 251 -2.03 35.16 -2.66
CA GLU A 251 -3.25 35.86 -2.30
C GLU A 251 -3.04 36.69 -1.03
N GLU A 252 -3.59 37.89 -0.99
CA GLU A 252 -3.56 38.80 0.14
C GLU A 252 -4.82 38.62 1.01
N PHE A 253 -4.66 38.76 2.31
CA PHE A 253 -5.73 38.65 3.30
C PHE A 253 -5.57 39.70 4.38
N ASP A 254 -6.65 40.42 4.67
CA ASP A 254 -6.70 41.36 5.80
C ASP A 254 -6.61 40.65 7.16
N THR A 255 -7.00 39.40 7.20
CA THR A 255 -7.03 38.57 8.39
C THR A 255 -6.23 37.27 8.12
N GLU A 256 -5.30 36.92 9.00
CA GLU A 256 -4.46 35.74 8.77
C GLU A 256 -5.18 34.44 9.12
N ALA A 257 -5.95 34.42 10.22
CA ALA A 257 -6.70 33.23 10.61
C ALA A 257 -8.14 33.58 11.02
N SER A 258 -9.04 32.65 10.72
CA SER A 258 -10.41 32.66 11.22
C SER A 258 -10.71 31.38 11.97
N VAL A 259 -11.13 31.51 13.22
CA VAL A 259 -11.71 30.38 13.97
C VAL A 259 -13.16 30.25 13.53
N ILE A 260 -13.54 29.07 13.01
CA ILE A 260 -14.92 28.81 12.54
C ILE A 260 -15.64 27.94 13.54
N ILE A 261 -16.79 28.40 14.02
CA ILE A 261 -17.64 27.75 15.01
C ILE A 261 -19.04 27.58 14.44
N PRO A 262 -19.42 26.45 13.87
CA PRO A 262 -20.81 26.13 13.57
C PRO A 262 -21.55 25.86 14.87
N VAL A 263 -22.75 26.43 15.03
CA VAL A 263 -23.53 26.23 16.25
C VAL A 263 -25.02 26.11 15.96
N ARG A 264 -25.69 25.24 16.72
CA ARG A 264 -27.15 25.18 16.81
C ARG A 264 -27.53 24.61 18.16
N ASN A 265 -28.31 25.41 18.93
CA ASN A 265 -28.80 25.01 20.25
C ASN A 265 -27.69 24.55 21.21
N ARG A 266 -26.78 25.46 21.55
CA ARG A 266 -25.65 25.25 22.45
C ARG A 266 -25.50 26.33 23.51
N ALA A 267 -26.62 26.82 24.05
CA ALA A 267 -26.59 27.86 25.08
C ALA A 267 -25.67 27.53 26.26
N ARG A 268 -25.56 26.25 26.62
CA ARG A 268 -24.71 25.78 27.74
C ARG A 268 -23.21 25.96 27.46
N THR A 269 -22.76 25.87 26.22
CA THR A 269 -21.36 25.66 25.90
C THR A 269 -20.76 26.73 24.99
N VAL A 270 -21.58 27.38 24.15
CA VAL A 270 -21.11 28.30 23.11
C VAL A 270 -20.29 29.47 23.66
N LYS A 271 -20.64 29.97 24.86
CA LYS A 271 -19.90 31.06 25.52
C LYS A 271 -18.45 30.66 25.75
N ASP A 272 -18.23 29.51 26.37
CA ASP A 272 -16.87 29.01 26.67
C ASP A 272 -16.05 28.81 25.40
N ALA A 273 -16.67 28.24 24.37
CA ALA A 273 -15.99 28.01 23.07
C ALA A 273 -15.57 29.34 22.43
N VAL A 274 -16.46 30.32 22.36
CA VAL A 274 -16.16 31.64 21.78
C VAL A 274 -15.12 32.39 22.62
N GLU A 275 -15.22 32.39 23.94
CA GLU A 275 -14.24 33.01 24.83
C GLU A 275 -12.85 32.33 24.71
N SER A 276 -12.80 31.00 24.60
CA SER A 276 -11.57 30.26 24.32
C SER A 276 -10.91 30.67 23.00
N ALA A 277 -11.72 30.93 21.95
CA ALA A 277 -11.22 31.41 20.69
C ALA A 277 -10.76 32.89 20.76
N LEU A 278 -11.51 33.74 21.43
CA LEU A 278 -11.17 35.16 21.57
C LEU A 278 -9.96 35.41 22.49
N SER A 279 -9.67 34.51 23.43
CA SER A 279 -8.51 34.59 24.33
C SER A 279 -7.18 34.26 23.68
N GLN A 280 -7.17 33.81 22.41
CA GLN A 280 -5.94 33.43 21.71
C GLN A 280 -4.98 34.60 21.55
N LYS A 281 -3.70 34.35 21.81
CA LYS A 281 -2.61 35.32 21.68
C LYS A 281 -1.82 35.03 20.39
N THR A 282 -1.83 35.99 19.48
CA THR A 282 -1.20 35.84 18.15
C THR A 282 -0.41 37.09 17.77
N ASN A 283 0.62 36.91 16.94
CA ASN A 283 1.38 38.03 16.35
C ASN A 283 0.80 38.47 14.97
N PHE A 284 -0.41 38.03 14.66
CA PHE A 284 -1.13 38.32 13.43
C PHE A 284 -2.61 38.61 13.73
N PRO A 285 -3.32 39.36 12.83
CA PRO A 285 -4.75 39.56 12.97
C PRO A 285 -5.56 38.29 12.77
N PHE A 286 -6.53 38.07 13.66
CA PHE A 286 -7.48 36.93 13.55
C PHE A 286 -8.88 37.37 13.91
N ASN A 287 -9.88 36.60 13.51
CA ASN A 287 -11.28 36.76 13.92
C ASN A 287 -11.92 35.39 14.26
N VAL A 288 -13.11 35.43 14.85
CA VAL A 288 -13.93 34.28 15.18
C VAL A 288 -15.24 34.38 14.41
N ILE A 289 -15.50 33.45 13.50
CA ILE A 289 -16.73 33.41 12.70
C ILE A 289 -17.64 32.34 13.27
N VAL A 290 -18.72 32.75 13.93
CA VAL A 290 -19.75 31.88 14.46
C VAL A 290 -20.92 31.86 13.47
N VAL A 291 -21.28 30.69 13.00
CA VAL A 291 -22.45 30.45 12.16
C VAL A 291 -23.54 29.83 13.01
N ASP A 292 -24.44 30.65 13.45
CA ASP A 292 -25.61 30.28 14.27
C ASP A 292 -26.75 29.79 13.37
N ASN A 293 -26.85 28.45 13.27
CA ASN A 293 -27.80 27.83 12.38
C ASN A 293 -29.21 27.76 12.99
N HIS A 294 -29.83 28.93 13.17
CA HIS A 294 -31.20 29.12 13.70
C HIS A 294 -31.43 28.49 15.10
N SER A 295 -30.57 28.85 16.05
CA SER A 295 -30.74 28.43 17.45
C SER A 295 -31.99 29.03 18.07
N THR A 296 -32.61 28.27 18.99
CA THR A 296 -33.88 28.60 19.65
C THR A 296 -33.82 28.46 21.19
N ASP A 297 -32.63 28.17 21.75
CA ASP A 297 -32.41 27.84 23.16
C ASP A 297 -31.70 28.96 23.98
N GLY A 298 -31.59 30.16 23.41
CA GLY A 298 -30.84 31.26 24.03
C GLY A 298 -29.40 31.42 23.52
N THR A 299 -28.93 30.53 22.61
CA THR A 299 -27.58 30.61 22.02
C THR A 299 -27.37 31.95 21.31
N THR A 300 -28.36 32.41 20.51
CA THR A 300 -28.31 33.68 19.77
C THR A 300 -28.13 34.89 20.68
N GLU A 301 -28.83 34.94 21.80
CA GLU A 301 -28.73 35.99 22.79
C GLU A 301 -27.35 36.04 23.43
N ILE A 302 -26.81 34.88 23.79
CA ILE A 302 -25.43 34.76 24.30
C ILE A 302 -24.42 35.31 23.29
N LEU A 303 -24.50 34.88 22.03
CA LEU A 303 -23.64 35.38 20.97
C LEU A 303 -23.75 36.89 20.77
N ASN A 304 -24.98 37.46 20.85
CA ASN A 304 -25.19 38.90 20.75
C ASN A 304 -24.52 39.64 21.91
N SER A 305 -24.48 39.09 23.10
CA SER A 305 -23.82 39.71 24.28
C SER A 305 -22.29 39.76 24.11
N LEU A 306 -21.70 38.84 23.33
CA LEU A 306 -20.25 38.74 23.06
C LEU A 306 -19.79 39.63 21.89
N LYS A 307 -20.70 40.22 21.13
CA LYS A 307 -20.38 41.14 19.98
C LYS A 307 -19.62 42.41 20.36
N LYS A 308 -19.40 42.68 21.63
CA LYS A 308 -18.53 43.74 22.11
C LYS A 308 -17.10 43.60 21.61
N ASP A 309 -16.62 42.38 21.44
CA ASP A 309 -15.35 42.07 20.78
C ASP A 309 -15.54 42.15 19.26
N LYS A 310 -14.87 43.14 18.63
CA LYS A 310 -14.97 43.38 17.18
C LYS A 310 -14.42 42.23 16.32
N ARG A 311 -13.67 41.31 16.91
CA ARG A 311 -13.17 40.09 16.24
C ARG A 311 -14.26 39.05 16.05
N LEU A 312 -15.37 39.11 16.82
CA LEU A 312 -16.49 38.19 16.67
C LEU A 312 -17.38 38.56 15.48
N VAL A 313 -17.48 37.66 14.53
CA VAL A 313 -18.37 37.74 13.37
C VAL A 313 -19.47 36.72 13.55
N HIS A 314 -20.66 37.19 13.92
CA HIS A 314 -21.85 36.33 14.12
C HIS A 314 -22.70 36.36 12.84
N ILE A 315 -22.95 35.19 12.25
CA ILE A 315 -23.71 34.98 11.02
C ILE A 315 -24.92 34.09 11.33
N ILE A 316 -26.11 34.54 11.01
CA ILE A 316 -27.32 33.71 10.94
C ILE A 316 -27.57 33.47 9.45
N PRO A 317 -27.53 32.20 8.96
CA PRO A 317 -27.71 31.91 7.54
C PRO A 317 -29.14 32.26 7.09
N ARG A 318 -29.31 32.60 5.81
CA ARG A 318 -30.65 32.76 5.21
C ARG A 318 -31.32 31.40 4.95
N ARG A 319 -30.52 30.38 4.70
CA ARG A 319 -30.95 28.99 4.46
C ARG A 319 -31.19 28.32 5.79
N THR A 320 -32.21 27.46 5.85
CA THR A 320 -32.60 26.69 7.03
C THR A 320 -32.22 25.20 6.94
N ASP A 321 -31.66 24.79 5.79
CA ASP A 321 -31.29 23.41 5.46
C ASP A 321 -29.79 23.14 5.57
N LEU A 322 -29.03 24.02 6.25
CA LEU A 322 -27.61 23.81 6.44
C LEU A 322 -27.33 22.76 7.50
N GLY A 323 -26.44 21.83 7.14
CA GLY A 323 -25.72 21.00 8.11
C GLY A 323 -24.45 21.70 8.63
N ILE A 324 -23.67 21.02 9.44
CA ILE A 324 -22.39 21.53 9.95
C ILE A 324 -21.49 21.94 8.77
N GLY A 325 -21.37 21.08 7.74
CA GLY A 325 -20.56 21.39 6.55
C GLY A 325 -21.07 22.60 5.76
N GLY A 326 -22.40 22.80 5.68
CA GLY A 326 -23.00 24.00 5.07
C GLY A 326 -22.66 25.27 5.83
N CYS A 327 -22.59 25.22 7.15
CA CYS A 327 -22.14 26.33 7.99
C CYS A 327 -20.64 26.64 7.76
N TRP A 328 -19.83 25.61 7.67
CA TRP A 328 -18.39 25.72 7.30
C TRP A 328 -18.22 26.39 5.93
N GLU A 329 -18.97 25.93 4.93
CA GLU A 329 -18.92 26.46 3.58
C GLU A 329 -19.31 27.96 3.56
N LEU A 330 -20.34 28.32 4.32
CA LEU A 330 -20.78 29.72 4.45
C LEU A 330 -19.71 30.60 5.09
N ALA A 331 -19.10 30.13 6.17
CA ALA A 331 -18.02 30.83 6.85
C ALA A 331 -16.78 30.98 5.96
N ALA A 332 -16.34 29.89 5.31
CA ALA A 332 -15.17 29.88 4.43
C ALA A 332 -15.35 30.82 3.22
N LYS A 333 -16.56 30.95 2.66
CA LYS A 333 -16.88 31.84 1.55
C LYS A 333 -17.05 33.29 1.96
N SER A 334 -17.17 33.57 3.25
CA SER A 334 -17.26 34.97 3.74
C SER A 334 -16.00 35.77 3.36
N LYS A 335 -16.18 37.02 2.95
CA LYS A 335 -15.05 37.94 2.71
C LYS A 335 -14.22 38.19 3.97
N LYS A 336 -14.81 37.96 5.16
CA LYS A 336 -14.13 38.13 6.45
C LYS A 336 -13.30 36.92 6.85
N CYS A 337 -13.41 35.80 6.12
CA CYS A 337 -12.62 34.61 6.42
C CYS A 337 -11.16 34.82 6.05
N GLY A 338 -10.27 34.60 7.01
CA GLY A 338 -8.83 34.75 6.89
C GLY A 338 -8.15 33.70 6.00
N ARG A 339 -6.84 33.83 5.84
CA ARG A 339 -5.99 32.94 5.06
C ARG A 339 -6.12 31.47 5.52
N PHE A 340 -6.23 31.28 6.82
CA PHE A 340 -6.40 29.95 7.43
C PHE A 340 -7.74 29.86 8.16
N ALA A 341 -8.53 28.87 7.81
CA ALA A 341 -9.78 28.54 8.46
C ALA A 341 -9.51 27.42 9.49
N VAL A 342 -9.75 27.68 10.76
CA VAL A 342 -9.40 26.81 11.90
C VAL A 342 -10.66 26.36 12.63
N GLN A 343 -10.78 25.05 12.88
CA GLN A 343 -11.92 24.48 13.58
C GLN A 343 -11.91 24.79 15.07
N LEU A 344 -13.10 25.09 15.57
CA LEU A 344 -13.49 24.93 16.97
C LEU A 344 -14.96 24.50 17.02
N ASP A 345 -15.27 23.39 17.69
CA ASP A 345 -16.65 22.96 17.88
C ASP A 345 -17.30 23.76 19.01
N SER A 346 -18.61 23.99 18.93
CA SER A 346 -19.34 24.89 19.84
C SER A 346 -19.42 24.38 21.28
N ASP A 347 -18.96 23.17 21.55
CA ASP A 347 -18.94 22.56 22.89
C ASP A 347 -17.52 22.21 23.37
N ASP A 348 -16.48 22.56 22.58
CA ASP A 348 -15.07 22.26 22.87
C ASP A 348 -14.26 23.53 23.18
N LEU A 349 -12.97 23.33 23.52
CA LEU A 349 -12.04 24.43 23.87
C LEU A 349 -10.69 24.22 23.19
N TYR A 350 -9.97 25.31 22.92
CA TYR A 350 -8.52 25.21 22.69
C TYR A 350 -7.79 24.88 24.00
N ALA A 351 -6.66 24.17 23.87
CA ALA A 351 -5.94 23.71 25.06
C ALA A 351 -5.31 24.86 25.87
N ASP A 352 -4.87 25.91 25.16
CA ASP A 352 -4.31 27.13 25.77
C ASP A 352 -4.44 28.35 24.84
N GLU A 353 -3.92 29.49 25.31
CA GLU A 353 -3.97 30.77 24.60
C GLU A 353 -3.03 30.86 23.37
N ASN A 354 -2.17 29.88 23.09
CA ASN A 354 -1.20 29.86 21.99
C ASN A 354 -1.59 28.91 20.87
N THR A 355 -2.66 28.15 21.02
CA THR A 355 -3.10 27.14 20.04
C THR A 355 -3.17 27.67 18.62
N LEU A 356 -3.82 28.85 18.43
CA LEU A 356 -3.97 29.43 17.09
C LEU A 356 -2.63 29.85 16.48
N GLN A 357 -1.73 30.39 17.31
CA GLN A 357 -0.38 30.75 16.91
C GLN A 357 0.42 29.51 16.45
N LEU A 358 0.33 28.40 17.19
CA LEU A 358 1.00 27.14 16.85
C LEU A 358 0.50 26.58 15.52
N ILE A 359 -0.81 26.59 15.29
CA ILE A 359 -1.40 26.10 14.03
C ILE A 359 -0.91 26.93 12.84
N VAL A 360 -0.91 28.25 12.94
CA VAL A 360 -0.45 29.14 11.84
C VAL A 360 1.06 28.98 11.62
N ASN A 361 1.85 28.85 12.67
CA ASN A 361 3.28 28.59 12.55
C ASN A 361 3.55 27.28 11.81
N GLU A 362 2.75 26.23 12.08
CA GLU A 362 2.91 24.94 11.41
C GLU A 362 2.57 25.03 9.91
N PHE A 363 1.54 25.80 9.53
CA PHE A 363 1.30 26.10 8.11
C PHE A 363 2.50 26.76 7.45
N ARG A 364 3.05 27.79 8.06
CA ARG A 364 4.18 28.57 7.52
C ARG A 364 5.45 27.72 7.44
N ARG A 365 5.71 26.92 8.45
CA ARG A 365 6.90 26.04 8.52
C ARG A 365 6.90 24.97 7.43
N THR A 366 5.72 24.42 7.11
CA THR A 366 5.60 23.25 6.26
C THR A 366 5.05 23.54 4.87
N ASN A 367 4.50 24.73 4.63
CA ASN A 367 3.72 25.05 3.44
C ASN A 367 2.57 24.05 3.19
N ALA A 368 1.96 23.57 4.25
CA ALA A 368 0.86 22.62 4.18
C ALA A 368 -0.43 23.28 3.68
N ALA A 369 -1.32 22.47 3.12
CA ALA A 369 -2.66 22.90 2.74
C ALA A 369 -3.69 22.67 3.86
N MET A 370 -3.37 21.76 4.77
CA MET A 370 -4.17 21.39 5.94
C MET A 370 -3.22 21.09 7.12
N VAL A 371 -3.64 21.45 8.32
CA VAL A 371 -2.96 21.09 9.57
C VAL A 371 -3.94 20.33 10.45
N ILE A 372 -3.48 19.24 11.05
CA ILE A 372 -4.22 18.42 12.00
C ILE A 372 -3.53 18.51 13.35
N GLY A 373 -4.26 18.87 14.40
CA GLY A 373 -3.76 18.89 15.77
C GLY A 373 -3.98 17.56 16.51
N SER A 374 -3.56 17.56 17.76
CA SER A 374 -3.86 16.49 18.71
C SER A 374 -4.83 17.01 19.76
N TYR A 375 -5.70 16.15 20.27
CA TYR A 375 -6.71 16.52 21.24
C TYR A 375 -6.73 15.59 22.43
N ARG A 376 -7.25 16.11 23.53
CA ARG A 376 -7.48 15.37 24.76
C ARG A 376 -8.98 15.27 25.03
N MET A 377 -9.45 14.07 25.31
CA MET A 377 -10.82 13.84 25.74
C MET A 377 -10.98 14.23 27.20
N VAL A 378 -11.94 15.10 27.50
CA VAL A 378 -12.17 15.63 28.84
C VAL A 378 -13.65 15.72 29.16
N ASN A 379 -13.99 15.76 30.49
CA ASN A 379 -15.30 16.16 30.95
C ASN A 379 -15.40 17.68 31.14
N PHE A 380 -16.53 18.20 31.63
CA PHE A 380 -16.69 19.65 31.90
C PHE A 380 -15.79 20.22 33.01
N LYS A 381 -15.18 19.37 33.85
CA LYS A 381 -14.15 19.77 34.80
C LYS A 381 -12.74 19.73 34.23
N LEU A 382 -12.62 19.46 32.93
CA LEU A 382 -11.37 19.27 32.19
C LEU A 382 -10.53 18.08 32.67
N GLU A 383 -11.15 17.14 33.39
CA GLU A 383 -10.51 15.88 33.79
C GLU A 383 -10.44 14.97 32.57
N THR A 384 -9.30 14.30 32.38
CA THR A 384 -9.06 13.42 31.24
C THR A 384 -9.95 12.18 31.31
N LEU A 385 -10.61 11.88 30.19
CA LEU A 385 -11.43 10.68 30.00
C LEU A 385 -10.69 9.69 29.04
N PRO A 386 -10.91 8.36 29.21
CA PRO A 386 -10.38 7.39 28.24
C PRO A 386 -10.86 7.67 26.80
N PRO A 387 -10.02 7.44 25.79
CA PRO A 387 -8.66 6.91 25.81
C PRO A 387 -7.57 7.96 26.12
N GLY A 388 -7.92 9.17 26.51
CA GLY A 388 -7.00 10.25 26.85
C GLY A 388 -6.62 11.12 25.66
N VAL A 389 -5.37 11.11 25.28
CA VAL A 389 -4.85 11.90 24.16
C VAL A 389 -4.96 11.13 22.85
N ILE A 390 -5.49 11.78 21.83
CA ILE A 390 -5.55 11.29 20.45
C ILE A 390 -4.61 12.15 19.61
N ASP A 391 -3.47 11.58 19.23
CA ASP A 391 -2.40 12.28 18.52
C ASP A 391 -2.15 11.80 17.08
N HIS A 392 -2.87 10.76 16.65
CA HIS A 392 -2.74 10.16 15.32
C HIS A 392 -1.30 9.86 14.89
N LYS A 393 -0.45 9.40 15.82
CA LYS A 393 0.92 8.98 15.49
C LYS A 393 0.98 7.76 14.55
N GLU A 394 -0.14 7.07 14.36
CA GLU A 394 -0.30 6.06 13.31
C GLU A 394 -0.25 6.65 11.90
N TRP A 395 -0.48 7.95 11.74
CA TRP A 395 -0.30 8.65 10.49
C TRP A 395 1.19 8.97 10.29
N THR A 396 1.91 8.09 9.64
CA THR A 396 3.34 8.30 9.36
C THR A 396 3.55 9.16 8.11
N PRO A 397 4.66 9.89 7.99
CA PRO A 397 5.01 10.63 6.76
C PRO A 397 5.07 9.71 5.53
N GLU A 398 5.46 8.44 5.74
CA GLU A 398 5.60 7.46 4.66
C GLU A 398 4.26 6.97 4.13
N ASN A 399 3.21 6.92 4.95
CA ASN A 399 1.95 6.28 4.59
C ASN A 399 0.67 7.02 5.04
N GLY A 400 0.78 8.12 5.74
CA GLY A 400 -0.36 8.83 6.31
C GLY A 400 -1.50 9.12 5.34
N ARG A 401 -1.17 9.53 4.11
CA ARG A 401 -2.15 9.83 3.04
C ARG A 401 -3.00 8.62 2.67
N ASN A 402 -2.42 7.44 2.65
CA ASN A 402 -3.12 6.20 2.33
C ASN A 402 -3.90 5.70 3.54
N ASN A 403 -3.34 5.84 4.73
CA ASN A 403 -3.98 5.46 5.98
C ASN A 403 -5.28 6.25 6.24
N ALA A 404 -5.41 7.48 5.73
CA ALA A 404 -6.63 8.27 5.79
C ALA A 404 -7.88 7.53 5.28
N LEU A 405 -7.72 6.65 4.28
CA LEU A 405 -8.83 5.81 3.79
C LEU A 405 -9.23 4.69 4.77
N ARG A 406 -8.31 4.23 5.62
CA ARG A 406 -8.54 3.12 6.55
C ARG A 406 -9.16 3.55 7.87
N ILE A 407 -8.87 4.76 8.32
CA ILE A 407 -9.34 5.30 9.61
C ILE A 407 -10.67 6.03 9.48
N ASN A 408 -11.33 6.27 10.62
CA ASN A 408 -12.67 6.85 10.65
C ASN A 408 -12.73 8.37 10.89
N GLY A 409 -11.61 9.03 11.13
CA GLY A 409 -11.54 10.48 11.36
C GLY A 409 -10.12 11.00 11.31
N LEU A 410 -9.97 12.28 11.13
CA LEU A 410 -8.70 12.98 11.01
C LEU A 410 -8.59 14.09 12.03
N GLY A 411 -8.36 13.73 13.29
CA GLY A 411 -8.03 14.63 14.39
C GLY A 411 -9.08 15.66 14.76
N ALA A 412 -8.67 16.51 15.69
CA ALA A 412 -9.16 17.83 16.04
C ALA A 412 -7.97 18.63 16.63
N PRO A 413 -7.85 19.94 16.43
CA PRO A 413 -8.59 20.71 15.44
C PRO A 413 -8.08 20.44 14.02
N ARG A 414 -8.91 20.70 13.03
CA ARG A 414 -8.53 20.71 11.62
C ARG A 414 -8.45 22.16 11.16
N ALA A 415 -7.38 22.47 10.47
CA ALA A 415 -7.20 23.81 9.90
C ALA A 415 -6.88 23.69 8.41
N PHE A 416 -7.37 24.63 7.61
CA PHE A 416 -7.31 24.58 6.16
C PHE A 416 -6.81 25.90 5.58
N TYR A 417 -6.03 25.84 4.50
CA TYR A 417 -5.78 27.00 3.67
C TYR A 417 -7.07 27.38 2.92
N THR A 418 -7.64 28.53 3.26
CA THR A 418 -8.96 28.97 2.84
C THR A 418 -9.20 28.95 1.33
N PRO A 419 -8.26 29.39 0.45
CA PRO A 419 -8.48 29.32 -0.99
C PRO A 419 -8.67 27.90 -1.52
N LEU A 420 -7.96 26.92 -0.98
CA LEU A 420 -8.15 25.52 -1.34
C LEU A 420 -9.45 24.94 -0.77
N LEU A 421 -9.80 25.31 0.47
CA LEU A 421 -11.09 24.93 1.07
C LEU A 421 -12.27 25.44 0.22
N ARG A 422 -12.22 26.70 -0.23
CA ARG A 422 -13.21 27.28 -1.14
C ARG A 422 -13.28 26.54 -2.48
N LYS A 423 -12.13 26.17 -3.03
CA LYS A 423 -12.03 25.43 -4.30
C LYS A 423 -12.61 24.02 -4.21
N MET A 424 -12.36 23.32 -3.11
CA MET A 424 -12.85 21.94 -2.89
C MET A 424 -14.33 21.92 -2.56
N GLY A 425 -14.82 22.94 -1.85
CA GLY A 425 -16.17 23.00 -1.28
C GLY A 425 -16.32 22.07 -0.08
N VAL A 426 -17.26 22.42 0.79
CA VAL A 426 -17.59 21.61 1.97
C VAL A 426 -18.95 20.95 1.77
N PRO A 427 -19.07 19.62 1.86
CA PRO A 427 -20.35 18.94 1.71
C PRO A 427 -21.37 19.43 2.74
N ASN A 428 -22.59 19.78 2.31
CA ASN A 428 -23.66 20.20 3.22
C ASN A 428 -24.27 19.01 3.97
N THR A 429 -23.56 18.52 4.98
CA THR A 429 -23.98 17.42 5.85
C THR A 429 -23.58 17.74 7.29
N SER A 430 -24.17 17.04 8.25
CA SER A 430 -23.79 17.14 9.66
C SER A 430 -22.97 15.97 10.18
N TYR A 431 -22.46 15.14 9.27
CA TYR A 431 -21.58 14.02 9.59
C TYR A 431 -20.69 13.68 8.40
N GLY A 432 -19.38 13.58 8.66
CA GLY A 432 -18.37 13.15 7.66
C GLY A 432 -17.97 14.23 6.64
N GLU A 433 -18.42 15.48 6.79
CA GLU A 433 -17.97 16.62 5.99
C GLU A 433 -16.47 16.88 6.15
N ASP A 434 -16.00 16.75 7.37
CA ASP A 434 -14.59 16.86 7.75
C ASP A 434 -13.75 15.71 7.17
N TYR A 435 -14.29 14.51 7.22
CA TYR A 435 -13.65 13.32 6.65
C TYR A 435 -13.54 13.42 5.12
N ALA A 436 -14.60 13.91 4.45
CA ALA A 436 -14.58 14.16 3.01
C ALA A 436 -13.49 15.16 2.62
N LEU A 437 -13.35 16.26 3.37
CA LEU A 437 -12.28 17.24 3.18
C LEU A 437 -10.91 16.62 3.42
N GLY A 438 -10.72 15.90 4.52
CA GLY A 438 -9.46 15.25 4.82
C GLY A 438 -8.99 14.29 3.72
N LEU A 439 -9.90 13.48 3.17
CA LEU A 439 -9.61 12.62 2.03
C LEU A 439 -9.22 13.42 0.78
N ALA A 440 -9.98 14.47 0.44
CA ALA A 440 -9.72 15.31 -0.72
C ALA A 440 -8.35 16.03 -0.62
N PHE A 441 -8.02 16.60 0.55
CA PHE A 441 -6.72 17.21 0.80
C PHE A 441 -5.59 16.16 0.74
N SER A 442 -5.78 14.98 1.35
CA SER A 442 -4.80 13.90 1.37
C SER A 442 -4.42 13.38 -0.02
N ARG A 443 -5.28 13.57 -1.02
CA ARG A 443 -5.01 13.10 -2.38
C ARG A 443 -3.85 13.84 -3.05
N GLU A 444 -3.77 15.17 -2.88
CA GLU A 444 -2.84 15.99 -3.65
C GLU A 444 -1.93 16.86 -2.81
N TYR A 445 -2.31 17.20 -1.57
CA TYR A 445 -1.65 18.25 -0.79
C TYR A 445 -0.96 17.71 0.45
N HIS A 446 0.05 18.45 0.89
CA HIS A 446 0.71 18.20 2.17
C HIS A 446 -0.23 18.51 3.34
N ILE A 447 -0.33 17.56 4.27
CA ILE A 447 -1.05 17.70 5.53
C ILE A 447 -0.02 17.66 6.66
N ALA A 448 0.10 18.76 7.40
CA ALA A 448 1.01 18.84 8.55
C ALA A 448 0.32 18.43 9.85
N ARG A 449 1.13 18.17 10.87
CA ARG A 449 0.69 17.59 12.12
C ARG A 449 1.27 18.33 13.32
N ILE A 450 0.43 18.53 14.34
CA ILE A 450 0.86 19.02 15.66
C ILE A 450 0.58 17.89 16.67
N PHE A 451 1.65 17.36 17.26
CA PHE A 451 1.56 16.25 18.23
C PHE A 451 1.30 16.70 19.67
N ASP A 452 1.54 17.97 19.96
CA ASP A 452 1.13 18.56 21.24
C ASP A 452 -0.39 18.69 21.29
N VAL A 453 -0.94 18.55 22.50
CA VAL A 453 -2.39 18.71 22.71
C VAL A 453 -2.74 20.18 22.55
N VAL A 454 -3.47 20.50 21.50
CA VAL A 454 -3.92 21.85 21.16
C VAL A 454 -5.45 22.03 21.28
N TYR A 455 -6.16 20.95 21.63
CA TYR A 455 -7.62 20.95 21.66
C TYR A 455 -8.15 20.06 22.79
N LEU A 456 -9.20 20.50 23.45
CA LEU A 456 -9.91 19.80 24.53
C LEU A 456 -11.30 19.42 24.05
N CYS A 457 -11.50 18.15 23.74
CA CYS A 457 -12.78 17.61 23.32
C CYS A 457 -13.62 17.25 24.54
N ARG A 458 -14.66 18.03 24.83
CA ARG A 458 -15.55 17.83 25.99
C ARG A 458 -16.62 16.77 25.68
N ARG A 459 -16.64 15.70 26.47
CA ARG A 459 -17.60 14.60 26.31
C ARG A 459 -18.78 14.77 27.28
N TRP A 460 -19.99 14.70 26.72
CA TRP A 460 -21.24 14.80 27.43
C TRP A 460 -22.41 14.23 26.62
N GLU A 461 -23.59 14.11 27.23
CA GLU A 461 -24.78 13.56 26.60
C GLU A 461 -25.30 14.33 25.39
N GLY A 462 -24.95 15.60 25.26
CA GLY A 462 -25.32 16.46 24.13
C GLY A 462 -24.38 16.36 22.92
N ASN A 463 -23.31 15.56 22.95
CA ASN A 463 -22.46 15.39 21.76
C ASN A 463 -23.25 14.69 20.65
N SER A 464 -22.99 15.10 19.40
CA SER A 464 -23.70 14.60 18.21
C SER A 464 -23.44 13.10 17.92
N ASP A 465 -22.41 12.54 18.53
CA ASP A 465 -22.01 11.13 18.41
C ASP A 465 -22.28 10.31 19.69
N ALA A 466 -22.94 10.91 20.68
CA ALA A 466 -23.33 10.19 21.90
C ALA A 466 -24.56 9.29 21.64
N ALA A 467 -24.49 8.04 22.11
CA ALA A 467 -25.63 7.09 22.15
C ALA A 467 -26.38 6.97 20.80
N LEU A 468 -25.68 6.75 19.69
CA LEU A 468 -26.28 6.53 18.39
C LEU A 468 -26.97 5.15 18.31
N SER A 469 -28.16 5.08 17.71
CA SER A 469 -28.80 3.80 17.35
C SER A 469 -27.96 3.07 16.28
N GLN A 470 -28.07 1.73 16.22
CA GLN A 470 -27.36 0.91 15.22
C GLN A 470 -27.72 1.35 13.78
N GLU A 471 -28.97 1.69 13.52
CA GLU A 471 -29.42 2.23 12.23
C GLU A 471 -28.67 3.50 11.84
N LYS A 472 -28.51 4.44 12.78
CA LYS A 472 -27.79 5.69 12.54
C LYS A 472 -26.28 5.46 12.34
N ILE A 473 -25.68 4.54 13.11
CA ILE A 473 -24.30 4.09 12.92
C ILE A 473 -24.13 3.53 11.51
N ASN A 474 -25.03 2.64 11.08
CA ASN A 474 -25.02 2.03 9.75
C ASN A 474 -25.14 3.07 8.64
N LYS A 475 -26.09 4.02 8.77
CA LYS A 475 -26.24 5.13 7.82
C LYS A 475 -24.96 5.96 7.70
N ASN A 476 -24.34 6.26 8.82
CA ASN A 476 -23.08 6.99 8.87
C ASN A 476 -21.94 6.22 8.20
N ASN A 477 -21.83 4.90 8.45
CA ASN A 477 -20.83 4.03 7.88
C ASN A 477 -21.02 3.86 6.37
N VAL A 478 -22.27 3.69 5.89
CA VAL A 478 -22.58 3.67 4.46
C VAL A 478 -22.14 4.96 3.79
N TYR A 479 -22.42 6.12 4.41
CA TYR A 479 -21.98 7.40 3.86
C TYR A 479 -20.44 7.50 3.80
N LYS A 480 -19.72 7.19 4.88
CA LYS A 480 -18.25 7.17 4.88
C LYS A 480 -17.67 6.18 3.87
N ASN A 481 -18.27 5.00 3.72
CA ASN A 481 -17.86 4.03 2.71
C ASN A 481 -18.04 4.59 1.29
N SER A 482 -19.11 5.34 1.04
CA SER A 482 -19.30 6.01 -0.25
C SER A 482 -18.21 7.06 -0.53
N LEU A 483 -17.79 7.82 0.48
CA LEU A 483 -16.67 8.76 0.38
C LEU A 483 -15.35 8.05 0.05
N ARG A 484 -15.07 6.93 0.75
CA ARG A 484 -13.87 6.10 0.48
C ARG A 484 -13.87 5.49 -0.91
N ALA A 485 -15.01 4.95 -1.35
CA ALA A 485 -15.15 4.39 -2.70
C ALA A 485 -14.88 5.45 -3.77
N ASN A 486 -15.46 6.64 -3.61
CA ASN A 486 -15.20 7.75 -4.52
C ASN A 486 -13.72 8.17 -4.48
N GLU A 487 -13.13 8.29 -3.30
CA GLU A 487 -11.71 8.64 -3.16
C GLU A 487 -10.78 7.62 -3.82
N ILE A 488 -11.04 6.33 -3.65
CA ILE A 488 -10.29 5.26 -4.35
C ILE A 488 -10.36 5.46 -5.87
N LEU A 489 -11.54 5.73 -6.42
CA LEU A 489 -11.71 6.01 -7.84
C LEU A 489 -10.92 7.24 -8.29
N GLN A 490 -10.94 8.33 -7.52
CA GLN A 490 -10.18 9.54 -7.84
C GLN A 490 -8.66 9.28 -7.81
N ARG A 491 -8.18 8.50 -6.83
CA ARG A 491 -6.78 8.09 -6.76
C ARG A 491 -6.37 7.20 -7.93
N GLN A 492 -7.22 6.27 -8.34
CA GLN A 492 -6.99 5.48 -9.55
C GLN A 492 -6.90 6.34 -10.81
N LYS A 493 -7.78 7.34 -10.96
CA LYS A 493 -7.73 8.31 -12.07
C LYS A 493 -6.41 9.11 -12.04
N LEU A 494 -6.02 9.60 -10.86
CA LEU A 494 -4.77 10.34 -10.69
C LEU A 494 -3.56 9.48 -11.05
N ASN A 495 -3.51 8.24 -10.58
CA ASN A 495 -2.44 7.30 -10.89
C ASN A 495 -2.38 6.94 -12.38
N ARG A 496 -3.53 6.76 -13.04
CA ARG A 496 -3.57 6.57 -14.51
C ARG A 496 -3.02 7.79 -15.25
N ALA A 497 -3.39 9.01 -14.81
CA ALA A 497 -2.85 10.23 -15.39
C ALA A 497 -1.32 10.35 -15.20
N TRP A 498 -0.79 9.83 -14.09
CA TRP A 498 0.66 9.74 -13.86
C TRP A 498 1.31 8.66 -14.72
N GLN A 499 0.67 7.51 -14.92
CA GLN A 499 1.14 6.47 -15.85
C GLN A 499 1.27 7.01 -17.29
N HIS A 500 0.35 7.84 -17.73
CA HIS A 500 0.44 8.52 -19.03
C HIS A 500 1.57 9.56 -19.10
N ARG A 501 2.09 10.06 -17.97
CA ARG A 501 3.25 10.98 -17.95
C ARG A 501 4.58 10.25 -18.13
N ALA A 502 4.65 8.95 -17.88
CA ALA A 502 5.80 8.11 -18.19
C ALA A 502 5.84 7.74 -19.68
N THR A 503 5.65 8.71 -20.54
CA THR A 503 5.95 8.56 -21.96
C THR A 503 7.44 8.76 -22.17
N GLN A 504 7.98 8.19 -23.23
CA GLN A 504 9.37 8.41 -23.63
C GLN A 504 9.75 9.88 -23.62
N ARG A 505 8.93 10.76 -24.22
CA ARG A 505 9.15 12.22 -24.22
C ARG A 505 9.21 12.79 -22.80
N GLY A 506 8.31 12.35 -21.91
CA GLY A 506 8.30 12.75 -20.50
C GLY A 506 9.57 12.32 -19.76
N THR A 507 10.07 11.11 -20.04
CA THR A 507 11.29 10.56 -19.45
C THR A 507 12.54 11.30 -19.93
N ILE A 508 12.63 11.60 -21.21
CA ILE A 508 13.75 12.40 -21.78
C ILE A 508 13.73 13.84 -21.23
N ASN A 509 12.56 14.47 -21.17
CA ASN A 509 12.43 15.81 -20.58
C ASN A 509 12.82 15.81 -19.10
N PHE A 510 12.44 14.79 -18.35
CA PHE A 510 12.84 14.59 -16.97
C PHE A 510 14.36 14.44 -16.85
N PHE A 511 14.97 13.60 -17.69
CA PHE A 511 16.42 13.39 -17.74
C PHE A 511 17.16 14.72 -17.94
N ASN A 512 16.78 15.47 -18.97
CA ASN A 512 17.40 16.77 -19.28
C ASN A 512 17.21 17.79 -18.13
N LYS A 513 16.02 17.81 -17.50
CA LYS A 513 15.75 18.65 -16.34
C LYS A 513 16.61 18.30 -15.14
N GLN A 514 16.88 16.99 -14.92
CA GLN A 514 17.75 16.51 -13.85
C GLN A 514 19.19 16.94 -14.09
N LEU A 515 19.72 16.77 -15.31
CA LEU A 515 21.08 17.18 -15.64
C LEU A 515 21.27 18.70 -15.47
N GLY A 516 20.29 19.50 -15.87
CA GLY A 516 20.33 20.96 -15.65
C GLY A 516 20.36 21.38 -14.18
N LYS A 517 19.88 20.51 -13.26
CA LYS A 517 19.91 20.76 -11.80
C LYS A 517 21.11 20.18 -11.08
N TRP A 518 21.75 19.16 -11.63
CA TRP A 518 22.82 18.39 -10.98
C TRP A 518 24.08 18.36 -11.85
N LYS A 519 24.85 19.42 -11.80
CA LYS A 519 26.03 19.66 -12.67
C LYS A 519 27.04 18.52 -12.63
N GLU A 520 27.37 18.01 -11.43
CA GLU A 520 28.33 16.91 -11.29
C GLU A 520 27.90 15.65 -12.05
N VAL A 521 26.61 15.38 -12.10
CA VAL A 521 26.08 14.22 -12.83
C VAL A 521 26.06 14.52 -14.33
N ALA A 522 25.74 15.76 -14.74
CA ALA A 522 25.82 16.16 -16.13
C ALA A 522 27.23 15.99 -16.69
N GLU A 523 28.26 16.43 -15.97
CA GLU A 523 29.67 16.25 -16.35
C GLU A 523 30.04 14.75 -16.47
N ARG A 524 29.50 13.88 -15.64
CA ARG A 524 29.71 12.43 -15.76
C ARG A 524 29.09 11.85 -17.02
N PHE A 525 27.93 12.36 -17.43
CA PHE A 525 27.31 11.98 -18.71
C PHE A 525 28.08 12.52 -19.91
N GLU A 526 28.65 13.71 -19.82
CA GLU A 526 29.53 14.27 -20.86
C GLU A 526 30.77 13.39 -21.01
N LYS A 527 31.45 13.04 -19.91
CA LYS A 527 32.61 12.16 -19.90
C LYS A 527 32.34 10.76 -20.47
N LEU A 528 31.09 10.32 -20.47
CA LEU A 528 30.71 9.04 -21.04
C LEU A 528 30.91 9.01 -22.58
N ASN A 529 30.93 10.19 -23.24
CA ASN A 529 31.17 10.27 -24.67
C ASN A 529 32.65 10.05 -25.02
N ASP A 530 33.55 10.22 -24.04
CA ASP A 530 35.02 10.14 -24.23
C ASP A 530 35.59 8.79 -23.72
N VAL A 531 34.72 7.82 -23.34
CA VAL A 531 35.16 6.49 -22.87
C VAL A 531 35.80 5.70 -24.03
N GLU A 532 36.94 5.09 -23.75
CA GLU A 532 37.60 4.23 -24.72
C GLU A 532 36.81 2.92 -24.89
N THR A 533 36.59 2.53 -26.14
CA THR A 533 35.94 1.25 -26.45
C THR A 533 36.75 0.51 -27.49
N LYS A 534 36.76 -0.83 -27.43
CA LYS A 534 37.29 -1.70 -28.46
C LYS A 534 36.34 -2.84 -28.74
N GLU A 535 36.28 -3.23 -30.01
CA GLU A 535 35.53 -4.41 -30.47
C GLU A 535 36.41 -5.65 -30.37
N LEU A 536 35.90 -6.69 -29.79
CA LEU A 536 36.51 -8.01 -29.63
C LEU A 536 35.72 -8.98 -30.54
N PRO A 537 36.28 -9.43 -31.67
CA PRO A 537 35.59 -10.27 -32.64
C PRO A 537 35.02 -11.56 -32.02
N PHE A 538 33.81 -11.92 -32.38
CA PHE A 538 33.14 -13.16 -31.99
C PHE A 538 32.30 -13.69 -33.15
N GLY A 539 32.81 -14.65 -33.90
CA GLY A 539 32.17 -15.16 -35.11
C GLY A 539 31.80 -14.03 -36.07
N ASP A 540 30.53 -13.97 -36.50
CA ASP A 540 30.00 -12.93 -37.39
C ASP A 540 29.61 -11.63 -36.61
N THR A 541 29.94 -11.57 -35.30
CA THR A 541 29.56 -10.49 -34.40
C THR A 541 30.77 -10.03 -33.57
N TYR A 542 30.52 -9.25 -32.49
CA TYR A 542 31.58 -8.82 -31.59
C TYR A 542 31.09 -8.64 -30.16
N ILE A 543 31.98 -8.72 -29.19
CA ILE A 543 31.86 -8.25 -27.83
C ILE A 543 32.59 -6.91 -27.75
N ALA A 544 32.05 -5.91 -27.06
CA ALA A 544 32.75 -4.65 -26.83
C ALA A 544 33.37 -4.61 -25.45
N ALA A 545 34.58 -4.12 -25.33
CA ALA A 545 35.19 -3.71 -24.08
C ALA A 545 35.08 -2.20 -23.94
N GLN A 546 34.80 -1.68 -22.73
CA GLN A 546 34.75 -0.26 -22.42
C GLN A 546 35.63 0.03 -21.20
N PHE A 547 36.50 1.01 -21.31
CA PHE A 547 37.23 1.55 -20.16
C PHE A 547 36.42 2.69 -19.55
N ASN A 548 35.89 2.49 -18.32
CA ASN A 548 35.13 3.51 -17.62
C ASN A 548 35.56 3.57 -16.14
N PRO A 549 36.43 4.51 -15.76
CA PRO A 549 36.91 4.65 -14.38
C PRO A 549 35.78 4.89 -13.35
N ALA A 550 34.68 5.53 -13.73
CA ALA A 550 33.54 5.77 -12.84
C ALA A 550 32.89 4.46 -12.34
N ARG A 551 33.12 3.34 -13.03
CA ARG A 551 32.61 2.02 -12.67
C ARG A 551 33.28 1.42 -11.43
N ILE A 552 34.44 1.93 -10.97
CA ILE A 552 35.20 1.37 -9.85
C ILE A 552 34.34 1.24 -8.58
N VAL A 553 33.47 2.22 -8.32
CA VAL A 553 32.58 2.25 -7.15
C VAL A 553 31.61 1.09 -7.16
N SER A 554 31.00 0.80 -8.30
CA SER A 554 30.00 -0.26 -8.42
C SER A 554 30.62 -1.65 -8.59
N THR A 555 31.77 -1.75 -9.29
CA THR A 555 32.52 -3.01 -9.44
C THR A 555 33.07 -3.50 -8.12
N GLY A 556 33.55 -2.57 -7.26
CA GLY A 556 34.06 -2.86 -5.92
C GLY A 556 32.99 -2.98 -4.83
N ALA A 557 31.69 -2.83 -5.16
CA ALA A 557 30.62 -2.83 -4.17
C ALA A 557 30.60 -4.12 -3.34
N LYS A 558 30.54 -3.97 -2.00
CA LYS A 558 30.35 -5.06 -1.05
C LYS A 558 28.86 -5.33 -0.94
N VAL A 559 28.43 -6.47 -1.46
CA VAL A 559 27.02 -6.89 -1.51
C VAL A 559 26.70 -8.05 -0.57
N ASP A 560 27.59 -8.36 0.35
CA ASP A 560 27.33 -9.36 1.40
C ASP A 560 26.32 -8.85 2.43
N LYS A 561 25.57 -9.75 3.08
CA LYS A 561 24.50 -9.42 4.02
C LYS A 561 24.96 -8.50 5.17
N ARG A 562 26.18 -8.66 5.65
CA ARG A 562 26.72 -7.87 6.74
C ARG A 562 27.03 -6.43 6.33
N SER A 563 27.57 -6.24 5.14
CA SER A 563 27.85 -4.92 4.57
C SER A 563 26.56 -4.17 4.23
N ILE A 564 25.56 -4.86 3.66
CA ILE A 564 24.28 -4.28 3.34
C ILE A 564 23.52 -3.81 4.58
N SER A 565 23.48 -4.62 5.65
CA SER A 565 22.76 -4.27 6.88
C SER A 565 23.32 -3.05 7.62
N LYS A 566 24.58 -2.70 7.35
CA LYS A 566 25.26 -1.57 8.01
C LYS A 566 25.18 -0.24 7.25
N ARG A 567 24.77 -0.26 5.97
CA ARG A 567 24.69 0.95 5.16
C ARG A 567 23.25 1.46 5.03
N PRO A 568 23.00 2.78 4.99
CA PRO A 568 21.73 3.30 4.56
C PRO A 568 21.51 2.97 3.07
N CYS A 569 20.30 2.53 2.73
CA CYS A 569 19.98 2.22 1.34
C CYS A 569 19.90 3.50 0.51
N PHE A 570 20.78 3.64 -0.48
CA PHE A 570 20.89 4.83 -1.32
C PHE A 570 19.74 5.01 -2.34
N LEU A 571 18.89 3.99 -2.54
CA LEU A 571 17.69 4.10 -3.38
C LEU A 571 16.47 4.59 -2.60
N CYS A 572 16.48 4.47 -1.26
CA CYS A 572 15.43 5.04 -0.42
C CYS A 572 15.46 6.56 -0.47
N GLU A 573 14.30 7.19 -0.65
CA GLU A 573 14.16 8.63 -0.81
C GLU A 573 14.87 9.45 0.28
N LYS A 574 14.72 9.05 1.54
CA LYS A 574 15.34 9.72 2.69
C LYS A 574 16.86 9.74 2.68
N ASN A 575 17.49 8.88 1.89
CA ASN A 575 18.95 8.76 1.81
C ASN A 575 19.52 9.26 0.47
N ARG A 576 18.65 9.65 -0.47
CA ARG A 576 19.08 10.16 -1.78
C ARG A 576 19.62 11.61 -1.66
N PRO A 577 20.56 12.01 -2.52
CA PRO A 577 20.97 13.40 -2.60
C PRO A 577 19.78 14.35 -2.82
N ALA A 578 19.76 15.49 -2.14
CA ALA A 578 18.66 16.47 -2.26
C ALA A 578 18.45 17.00 -3.70
N LEU A 579 19.50 16.99 -4.52
CA LEU A 579 19.43 17.38 -5.92
C LEU A 579 18.84 16.31 -6.84
N GLN A 580 18.74 15.05 -6.40
CA GLN A 580 18.20 13.96 -7.22
C GLN A 580 16.68 13.99 -7.21
N ILE A 581 16.08 14.54 -8.25
CA ILE A 581 14.64 14.52 -8.46
C ILE A 581 14.18 13.15 -8.95
N SER A 582 12.90 12.84 -8.83
CA SER A 582 12.29 11.59 -9.27
C SER A 582 11.12 11.83 -10.22
N LEU A 583 10.92 10.90 -11.16
CA LEU A 583 9.73 10.82 -11.99
C LEU A 583 8.94 9.56 -11.64
N PRO A 584 7.76 9.69 -11.06
CA PRO A 584 6.95 8.54 -10.68
C PRO A 584 6.41 7.77 -11.90
N VAL A 585 6.42 6.43 -11.79
CA VAL A 585 5.83 5.54 -12.80
C VAL A 585 5.07 4.39 -12.14
N TYR A 586 3.96 3.99 -12.75
CA TYR A 586 3.11 2.87 -12.31
C TYR A 586 2.68 2.93 -10.83
N GLY A 587 2.62 4.12 -10.24
CA GLY A 587 2.23 4.32 -8.84
C GLY A 587 3.18 3.76 -7.79
N THR A 588 4.09 2.88 -8.16
CA THR A 588 4.94 2.09 -7.22
C THR A 588 6.44 2.21 -7.47
N TYR A 589 6.85 2.88 -8.53
CA TYR A 589 8.26 3.08 -8.88
C TYR A 589 8.58 4.54 -9.13
N ASN A 590 9.86 4.89 -9.02
CA ASN A 590 10.42 6.17 -9.41
C ASN A 590 11.50 5.97 -10.45
N ILE A 591 11.43 6.72 -11.55
CA ILE A 591 12.58 6.89 -12.44
C ILE A 591 13.52 7.94 -11.82
N LEU A 592 14.78 7.56 -11.68
CA LEU A 592 15.89 8.37 -11.21
C LEU A 592 16.96 8.41 -12.30
N VAL A 593 17.70 9.49 -12.39
CA VAL A 593 18.92 9.50 -13.22
C VAL A 593 20.04 8.79 -12.45
N ASN A 594 20.72 7.86 -13.11
CA ASN A 594 21.86 7.17 -12.49
C ASN A 594 23.04 8.13 -12.33
N PRO A 595 23.54 8.37 -11.11
CA PRO A 595 24.67 9.29 -10.91
C PRO A 595 26.03 8.74 -11.36
N PHE A 596 26.10 7.45 -11.71
CA PHE A 596 27.29 6.77 -12.23
C PHE A 596 26.96 6.10 -13.58
N PRO A 597 26.80 6.90 -14.66
CA PRO A 597 26.32 6.38 -15.91
C PRO A 597 27.31 5.42 -16.60
N ILE A 598 26.76 4.42 -17.26
CA ILE A 598 27.47 3.50 -18.15
C ILE A 598 26.82 3.39 -19.53
N LEU A 599 25.64 3.98 -19.67
CA LEU A 599 24.87 4.06 -20.91
C LEU A 599 24.38 5.49 -21.10
N PRO A 600 24.18 5.94 -22.35
CA PRO A 600 23.47 7.18 -22.61
C PRO A 600 22.07 7.16 -21.99
N CYS A 601 21.68 8.29 -21.39
CA CYS A 601 20.41 8.42 -20.68
C CYS A 601 20.16 7.29 -19.66
N HIS A 602 21.19 6.95 -18.87
CA HIS A 602 21.14 5.86 -17.90
C HIS A 602 20.22 6.19 -16.72
N LEU A 603 19.19 5.39 -16.54
CA LEU A 603 18.13 5.57 -15.55
C LEU A 603 18.13 4.38 -14.55
N VAL A 604 17.67 4.66 -13.33
CA VAL A 604 17.33 3.66 -12.32
C VAL A 604 15.84 3.77 -12.04
N ILE A 605 15.11 2.68 -12.15
CA ILE A 605 13.68 2.62 -11.87
C ILE A 605 13.52 1.87 -10.54
N ALA A 606 13.58 2.61 -9.44
CA ALA A 606 13.54 2.06 -8.09
C ALA A 606 12.12 1.91 -7.57
N SER A 607 11.85 0.81 -6.87
CA SER A 607 10.62 0.69 -6.09
C SER A 607 10.55 1.83 -5.06
N ARG A 608 9.37 2.35 -4.83
CA ARG A 608 9.13 3.35 -3.78
C ARG A 608 9.22 2.77 -2.38
N PHE A 609 9.07 1.45 -2.27
CA PHE A 609 9.18 0.71 -1.03
C PHE A 609 10.53 0.04 -0.93
N HIS A 610 11.12 0.09 0.25
CA HIS A 610 12.31 -0.69 0.54
C HIS A 610 11.94 -2.16 0.67
N LYS A 611 12.17 -2.91 -0.40
CA LYS A 611 11.94 -4.35 -0.47
C LYS A 611 13.07 -5.03 -1.24
N PRO A 612 13.40 -6.29 -0.91
CA PRO A 612 14.51 -7.00 -1.52
C PRO A 612 14.41 -7.05 -3.04
N GLN A 613 15.56 -7.06 -3.71
CA GLN A 613 15.68 -7.26 -5.14
C GLN A 613 15.14 -8.64 -5.51
N SER A 614 14.07 -8.68 -6.28
CA SER A 614 13.48 -9.90 -6.82
C SER A 614 12.65 -9.58 -8.06
N ILE A 615 12.81 -10.38 -9.11
CA ILE A 615 11.99 -10.25 -10.33
C ILE A 615 10.66 -10.99 -10.20
N ALA A 616 10.55 -11.91 -9.24
CA ALA A 616 9.32 -12.64 -8.98
C ALA A 616 8.17 -11.67 -8.65
N GLY A 617 7.08 -11.74 -9.41
CA GLY A 617 5.95 -10.82 -9.30
C GLY A 617 6.21 -9.39 -9.83
N HIS A 618 7.39 -9.10 -10.40
CA HIS A 618 7.78 -7.77 -10.89
C HIS A 618 8.23 -7.76 -12.36
N TYR A 619 8.34 -8.90 -12.99
CA TYR A 619 8.67 -9.01 -14.43
C TYR A 619 7.67 -8.25 -15.30
N ASP A 620 6.41 -8.21 -14.87
CA ASP A 620 5.35 -7.45 -15.52
C ASP A 620 5.72 -5.98 -15.67
N THR A 621 6.33 -5.39 -14.64
CA THR A 621 6.78 -3.99 -14.68
C THR A 621 7.91 -3.79 -15.68
N LEU A 622 8.86 -4.71 -15.78
CA LEU A 622 9.93 -4.65 -16.77
C LEU A 622 9.39 -4.64 -18.20
N VAL A 623 8.44 -5.51 -18.49
CA VAL A 623 7.77 -5.58 -19.82
C VAL A 623 6.97 -4.31 -20.11
N ASP A 624 6.23 -3.77 -19.11
CA ASP A 624 5.45 -2.56 -19.28
C ASP A 624 6.35 -1.32 -19.48
N LEU A 625 7.48 -1.26 -18.79
CA LEU A 625 8.51 -0.24 -19.01
C LEU A 625 9.11 -0.32 -20.42
N ALA A 626 9.51 -1.51 -20.87
CA ALA A 626 10.05 -1.72 -22.22
C ALA A 626 9.03 -1.32 -23.30
N LYS A 627 7.74 -1.58 -23.06
CA LYS A 627 6.66 -1.15 -23.95
C LYS A 627 6.45 0.37 -23.97
N ALA A 628 6.58 1.03 -22.81
CA ALA A 628 6.36 2.47 -22.67
C ALA A 628 7.56 3.30 -23.15
N LEU A 629 8.79 2.82 -22.96
CA LEU A 629 10.05 3.47 -23.28
C LEU A 629 10.67 2.85 -24.56
N LYS A 630 10.06 3.13 -25.70
CA LYS A 630 10.37 2.46 -26.98
C LYS A 630 11.83 2.57 -27.43
N ASP A 631 12.50 3.69 -27.14
CA ASP A 631 13.90 3.91 -27.52
C ASP A 631 14.89 3.48 -26.42
N PHE A 632 14.38 2.83 -25.36
CA PHE A 632 15.21 2.34 -24.27
C PHE A 632 15.22 0.81 -24.23
N THR A 633 16.32 0.29 -23.74
CA THR A 633 16.38 -1.08 -23.21
C THR A 633 16.28 -1.02 -21.70
N VAL A 634 15.33 -1.78 -21.15
CA VAL A 634 15.13 -1.93 -19.71
C VAL A 634 15.79 -3.21 -19.24
N PHE A 635 16.48 -3.17 -18.11
CA PHE A 635 17.22 -4.34 -17.65
C PHE A 635 17.13 -4.53 -16.13
N TYR A 636 17.36 -5.77 -15.73
CA TYR A 636 17.32 -6.24 -14.36
C TYR A 636 18.57 -7.01 -14.00
N ASN A 637 19.14 -6.69 -12.85
CA ASN A 637 20.19 -7.47 -12.20
C ASN A 637 19.62 -8.20 -11.00
N GLY A 638 19.70 -9.52 -10.98
CA GLY A 638 19.32 -10.32 -9.80
C GLY A 638 20.20 -10.02 -8.59
N PRO A 639 19.73 -10.31 -7.35
CA PRO A 639 20.45 -9.99 -6.11
C PRO A 639 21.86 -10.61 -6.03
N THR A 640 22.07 -11.75 -6.68
CA THR A 640 23.36 -12.45 -6.79
C THR A 640 23.94 -12.40 -8.19
N SER A 641 23.46 -11.50 -9.05
CA SER A 641 23.77 -11.41 -10.48
C SER A 641 24.11 -9.97 -10.91
N GLY A 642 24.83 -9.24 -10.06
CA GLY A 642 25.33 -7.90 -10.38
C GLY A 642 24.49 -6.72 -9.87
N ALA A 643 23.47 -6.94 -9.04
CA ALA A 643 22.77 -5.85 -8.38
C ALA A 643 23.66 -5.17 -7.33
N SER A 644 23.84 -3.84 -7.42
CA SER A 644 24.57 -3.04 -6.42
C SER A 644 23.73 -2.72 -5.17
N ALA A 645 22.42 -2.83 -5.27
CA ALA A 645 21.46 -2.70 -4.17
C ALA A 645 20.55 -3.93 -4.09
N PRO A 646 21.04 -5.11 -3.65
CA PRO A 646 20.23 -6.32 -3.57
C PRO A 646 19.15 -6.27 -2.47
N ASP A 647 19.22 -5.27 -1.62
CA ASP A 647 18.25 -4.95 -0.57
C ASP A 647 17.09 -4.07 -1.04
N HIS A 648 17.13 -3.55 -2.28
CA HIS A 648 16.11 -2.65 -2.78
C HIS A 648 15.76 -2.93 -4.24
N LEU A 649 14.51 -3.34 -4.50
CA LEU A 649 14.01 -3.65 -5.84
C LEU A 649 14.15 -2.45 -6.78
N HIS A 650 14.84 -2.69 -7.90
CA HIS A 650 15.01 -1.71 -8.95
C HIS A 650 15.26 -2.37 -10.31
N PHE A 651 14.85 -1.67 -11.34
CA PHE A 651 15.26 -1.90 -12.73
C PHE A 651 16.18 -0.77 -13.15
N GLN A 652 16.81 -0.93 -14.31
CA GLN A 652 17.59 0.12 -14.95
C GLN A 652 17.17 0.24 -16.41
N ALA A 653 17.47 1.39 -17.03
CA ALA A 653 17.23 1.59 -18.45
C ALA A 653 18.31 2.52 -19.05
N GLY A 654 18.63 2.31 -20.32
CA GLY A 654 19.49 3.18 -21.12
C GLY A 654 18.98 3.25 -22.54
N LEU A 655 19.46 4.24 -23.33
CA LEU A 655 19.09 4.32 -24.73
C LEU A 655 19.48 3.03 -25.47
N ARG A 656 18.58 2.57 -26.30
CA ARG A 656 18.75 1.36 -27.14
C ARG A 656 19.83 1.54 -28.19
N GLY A 657 20.41 0.44 -28.69
CA GLY A 657 21.38 0.45 -29.75
C GLY A 657 22.82 0.74 -29.29
N VAL A 658 23.11 0.56 -28.02
CA VAL A 658 24.44 0.72 -27.43
C VAL A 658 25.11 -0.64 -27.19
N MET A 659 24.37 -1.61 -26.69
CA MET A 659 24.88 -2.93 -26.33
C MET A 659 25.10 -3.80 -27.60
N PRO A 660 26.20 -4.56 -27.70
CA PRO A 660 26.48 -5.42 -28.85
C PRO A 660 25.37 -6.40 -29.22
N ILE A 661 24.70 -6.98 -28.23
CA ILE A 661 23.60 -7.91 -28.51
C ILE A 661 22.43 -7.22 -29.25
N GLU A 662 22.18 -5.94 -28.98
CA GLU A 662 21.13 -5.15 -29.64
C GLU A 662 21.53 -4.82 -31.08
N LYS A 663 22.80 -4.39 -31.27
CA LYS A 663 23.33 -4.01 -32.56
C LYS A 663 23.38 -5.20 -33.51
N ASN A 664 23.69 -6.38 -33.00
CA ASN A 664 23.80 -7.61 -33.76
C ASN A 664 22.53 -8.50 -33.66
N TRP A 665 21.39 -7.95 -33.18
CA TRP A 665 20.20 -8.75 -32.97
C TRP A 665 19.69 -9.45 -34.21
N ASP A 666 19.80 -8.84 -35.37
CA ASP A 666 19.41 -9.46 -36.64
C ASP A 666 20.23 -10.72 -36.95
N THR A 667 21.51 -10.74 -36.60
CA THR A 667 22.37 -11.91 -36.75
C THR A 667 22.00 -13.01 -35.75
N TYR A 668 21.76 -12.65 -34.49
CA TYR A 668 21.36 -13.62 -33.48
C TYR A 668 19.98 -14.20 -33.73
N SER A 669 19.02 -13.34 -34.13
CA SER A 669 17.62 -13.75 -34.34
C SER A 669 17.42 -14.74 -35.49
N ARG A 670 18.30 -14.77 -36.48
CA ARG A 670 18.27 -15.74 -37.61
C ARG A 670 18.63 -17.16 -37.18
N LYS A 671 19.32 -17.35 -36.06
CA LYS A 671 19.83 -18.65 -35.59
C LYS A 671 19.20 -19.05 -34.23
N LEU A 672 18.02 -18.55 -33.92
CA LEU A 672 17.31 -18.92 -32.71
C LEU A 672 16.74 -20.33 -32.79
N LYS A 673 16.95 -21.13 -31.73
CA LYS A 673 16.36 -22.48 -31.60
C LYS A 673 15.07 -22.35 -30.77
N GLU A 674 13.92 -22.58 -31.42
CA GLU A 674 12.64 -22.57 -30.69
C GLU A 674 12.59 -23.71 -29.67
N ILE A 675 12.22 -23.37 -28.42
CA ILE A 675 12.09 -24.32 -27.31
C ILE A 675 10.60 -24.50 -26.99
N TYR A 676 9.84 -23.41 -26.97
CA TYR A 676 8.42 -23.41 -26.63
C TYR A 676 7.69 -22.29 -27.38
N ASN A 677 6.46 -22.57 -27.80
CA ASN A 677 5.61 -21.55 -28.41
C ASN A 677 4.17 -21.59 -27.88
N CYS A 678 3.49 -20.46 -27.94
CA CYS A 678 2.07 -20.36 -27.62
C CYS A 678 1.37 -19.31 -28.48
N LYS A 679 0.05 -19.49 -28.62
CA LYS A 679 -0.84 -18.52 -29.25
C LYS A 679 -1.99 -18.19 -28.30
N TYR A 680 -2.30 -16.92 -28.18
CA TYR A 680 -3.42 -16.47 -27.35
C TYR A 680 -4.09 -15.26 -27.99
N HIS A 681 -5.42 -15.35 -28.22
CA HIS A 681 -6.21 -14.30 -28.90
C HIS A 681 -5.59 -13.81 -30.22
N GLY A 682 -5.14 -14.73 -31.06
CA GLY A 682 -4.59 -14.42 -32.39
C GLY A 682 -3.15 -13.84 -32.39
N LYS A 683 -2.54 -13.67 -31.23
CA LYS A 683 -1.15 -13.23 -31.08
C LYS A 683 -0.26 -14.39 -30.68
N SER A 684 1.00 -14.34 -31.08
CA SER A 684 2.00 -15.39 -30.84
C SER A 684 3.10 -14.95 -29.87
N GLY A 685 3.75 -15.93 -29.26
CA GLY A 685 4.97 -15.75 -28.50
C GLY A 685 5.71 -17.06 -28.32
N SER A 686 7.04 -16.98 -28.25
CA SER A 686 7.89 -18.16 -28.12
C SER A 686 9.08 -17.89 -27.19
N ILE A 687 9.58 -18.98 -26.59
CA ILE A 687 10.87 -19.03 -25.90
C ILE A 687 11.87 -19.68 -26.84
N TYR A 688 13.00 -19.04 -27.02
CA TYR A 688 14.09 -19.49 -27.87
C TYR A 688 15.39 -19.64 -27.07
N GLY A 689 16.24 -20.59 -27.48
CA GLY A 689 17.66 -20.60 -27.14
C GLY A 689 18.47 -19.77 -28.14
N ILE A 690 19.35 -18.92 -27.66
CA ILE A 690 20.31 -18.18 -28.50
C ILE A 690 21.58 -19.02 -28.62
N THR A 691 21.75 -19.76 -29.71
CA THR A 691 22.81 -20.78 -29.88
C THR A 691 24.15 -20.21 -30.37
N ASN A 692 24.16 -19.01 -30.92
CA ASN A 692 25.32 -18.34 -31.51
C ASN A 692 25.84 -17.16 -30.71
N TYR A 693 25.54 -17.12 -29.40
CA TYR A 693 26.05 -16.10 -28.48
C TYR A 693 27.21 -16.64 -27.62
N ALA A 694 27.98 -15.74 -27.02
CA ALA A 694 29.18 -16.07 -26.25
C ALA A 694 28.92 -16.94 -25.00
N CYS A 695 27.71 -17.00 -24.51
CA CYS A 695 27.26 -17.84 -23.39
C CYS A 695 25.82 -18.26 -23.60
N PRO A 696 25.33 -19.34 -22.91
CA PRO A 696 23.95 -19.74 -23.01
C PRO A 696 22.96 -18.63 -22.60
N ALA A 697 21.99 -18.35 -23.46
CA ALA A 697 20.96 -17.36 -23.22
C ALA A 697 19.60 -17.78 -23.78
N LEU A 698 18.52 -17.34 -23.12
CA LEU A 698 17.15 -17.50 -23.60
C LEU A 698 16.62 -16.19 -24.16
N ALA A 699 15.77 -16.27 -25.17
CA ALA A 699 15.01 -15.13 -25.66
C ALA A 699 13.52 -15.43 -25.59
N ILE A 700 12.72 -14.53 -24.99
CA ILE A 700 11.26 -14.54 -25.07
C ILE A 700 10.87 -13.47 -26.07
N ILE A 701 10.25 -13.86 -27.16
CA ILE A 701 9.79 -12.94 -28.20
C ILE A 701 8.28 -13.08 -28.35
N SER A 702 7.54 -11.97 -28.27
CA SER A 702 6.08 -12.00 -28.29
C SER A 702 5.46 -10.75 -28.90
N GLU A 703 4.28 -10.92 -29.49
CA GLU A 703 3.44 -9.84 -30.04
C GLU A 703 2.55 -9.19 -28.95
N SER A 704 2.63 -9.65 -27.73
CA SER A 704 1.82 -9.17 -26.62
C SER A 704 2.59 -9.22 -25.31
N GLY A 705 2.50 -8.13 -24.52
CA GLY A 705 3.04 -8.11 -23.17
C GLY A 705 2.47 -9.20 -22.26
N ALA A 706 1.17 -9.53 -22.40
CA ALA A 706 0.56 -10.60 -21.62
C ALA A 706 1.17 -11.97 -21.91
N ILE A 707 1.42 -12.27 -23.18
CA ILE A 707 2.08 -13.51 -23.61
C ILE A 707 3.52 -13.53 -23.10
N ASN A 708 4.27 -12.43 -23.24
CA ASN A 708 5.64 -12.33 -22.75
C ASN A 708 5.71 -12.65 -21.25
N LYS A 709 4.80 -12.06 -20.47
CA LYS A 709 4.66 -12.29 -19.01
C LYS A 709 4.36 -13.75 -18.70
N GLY A 710 3.39 -14.37 -19.41
CA GLY A 710 3.02 -15.77 -19.24
C GLY A 710 4.18 -16.72 -19.51
N LEU A 711 4.93 -16.49 -20.59
CA LEU A 711 6.12 -17.28 -20.95
C LEU A 711 7.24 -17.16 -19.89
N PHE A 712 7.46 -15.97 -19.34
CA PHE A 712 8.40 -15.81 -18.24
C PHE A 712 7.94 -16.49 -16.95
N GLN A 713 6.64 -16.47 -16.64
CA GLN A 713 6.10 -17.21 -15.49
C GLN A 713 6.33 -18.70 -15.63
N LEU A 714 6.12 -19.26 -16.84
CA LEU A 714 6.40 -20.64 -17.17
C LEU A 714 7.88 -20.99 -16.93
N LEU A 715 8.78 -20.19 -17.48
CA LEU A 715 10.23 -20.33 -17.24
C LEU A 715 10.55 -20.27 -15.74
N SER A 716 9.96 -19.35 -15.00
CA SER A 716 10.21 -19.19 -13.55
C SER A 716 9.82 -20.42 -12.74
N LEU A 717 8.77 -21.16 -13.14
CA LEU A 717 8.39 -22.40 -12.50
C LEU A 717 9.44 -23.50 -12.67
N ILE A 718 9.99 -23.63 -13.87
CA ILE A 718 11.08 -24.59 -14.17
C ILE A 718 12.34 -24.23 -13.37
N LEU A 719 12.75 -22.97 -13.38
CA LEU A 719 13.96 -22.52 -12.70
C LEU A 719 13.91 -22.75 -11.18
N LYS A 720 12.75 -22.61 -10.54
CA LYS A 720 12.56 -22.92 -9.11
C LYS A 720 12.80 -24.40 -8.83
N ASN A 721 12.28 -25.27 -9.66
CA ASN A 721 12.41 -26.72 -9.49
C ASN A 721 13.87 -27.16 -9.63
N VAL A 722 14.66 -26.50 -10.48
CA VAL A 722 16.08 -26.85 -10.71
C VAL A 722 16.96 -26.49 -9.51
N LYS A 723 16.71 -25.36 -8.83
CA LYS A 723 17.61 -24.86 -7.76
C LYS A 723 16.98 -24.81 -6.37
N GLY A 724 15.68 -25.02 -6.25
CA GLY A 724 14.98 -24.96 -4.94
C GLY A 724 15.04 -23.59 -4.24
N SER A 725 15.28 -22.49 -4.96
CA SER A 725 15.41 -21.14 -4.44
C SER A 725 14.19 -20.29 -4.79
N ALA A 726 13.96 -19.22 -4.01
CA ALA A 726 12.88 -18.26 -4.26
C ALA A 726 13.05 -17.53 -5.59
N GLU A 727 14.29 -17.28 -6.00
CA GLU A 727 14.66 -16.70 -7.28
C GLU A 727 15.92 -17.37 -7.81
N PHE A 728 15.88 -17.79 -9.08
CA PHE A 728 17.06 -18.27 -9.77
C PHE A 728 17.97 -17.09 -10.12
N PRO A 729 19.30 -17.18 -9.90
CA PRO A 729 20.23 -16.12 -10.29
C PRO A 729 20.14 -15.82 -11.79
N LEU A 730 19.79 -14.59 -12.16
CA LEU A 730 19.62 -14.22 -13.56
C LEU A 730 19.85 -12.72 -13.81
N ASN A 731 20.12 -12.40 -15.09
CA ASN A 731 19.97 -11.05 -15.64
C ASN A 731 18.91 -11.08 -16.74
N VAL A 732 18.14 -10.01 -16.84
CA VAL A 732 17.14 -9.85 -17.90
C VAL A 732 17.32 -8.50 -18.55
N ILE A 733 17.21 -8.46 -19.86
CA ILE A 733 17.04 -7.23 -20.62
C ILE A 733 15.77 -7.33 -21.46
N ALA A 734 15.10 -6.22 -21.71
CA ALA A 734 13.91 -6.20 -22.55
C ALA A 734 13.81 -4.89 -23.33
N TRP A 735 13.34 -5.00 -24.57
CA TRP A 735 13.03 -3.86 -25.43
C TRP A 735 11.81 -4.14 -26.31
N ASN A 736 11.27 -3.08 -26.87
CA ASN A 736 10.13 -3.15 -27.78
C ASN A 736 10.58 -2.76 -29.19
N ASP A 737 10.32 -3.62 -30.15
CA ASP A 737 10.59 -3.35 -31.56
C ASP A 737 9.28 -3.43 -32.34
N ASN A 738 8.73 -2.26 -32.70
CA ASN A 738 7.50 -2.14 -33.49
C ASN A 738 6.31 -2.99 -32.97
N GLY A 739 6.17 -3.08 -31.66
CA GLY A 739 5.11 -3.84 -31.00
C GLY A 739 5.49 -5.28 -30.62
N LYS A 740 6.60 -5.79 -31.09
CA LYS A 740 7.22 -7.04 -30.64
C LYS A 740 8.07 -6.79 -29.42
N ILE A 741 7.81 -7.50 -28.34
CA ILE A 741 8.60 -7.42 -27.12
C ILE A 741 9.59 -8.56 -27.09
N THR A 742 10.85 -8.21 -27.02
CA THR A 742 11.96 -9.15 -26.87
C THR A 742 12.53 -9.02 -25.47
N SER A 743 12.65 -10.14 -24.76
CA SER A 743 13.36 -10.24 -23.49
C SER A 743 14.47 -11.27 -23.60
N VAL A 744 15.72 -10.88 -23.32
CA VAL A 744 16.85 -11.81 -23.27
C VAL A 744 17.19 -12.09 -21.81
N ILE A 745 17.37 -13.37 -21.49
CA ILE A 745 17.55 -13.86 -20.12
C ILE A 745 18.84 -14.65 -20.05
N PHE A 746 19.74 -14.21 -19.17
CA PHE A 746 20.98 -14.90 -18.86
C PHE A 746 20.85 -15.60 -17.52
N LEU A 747 20.94 -16.93 -17.53
CA LEU A 747 20.88 -17.74 -16.32
C LEU A 747 22.27 -17.77 -15.68
N ARG A 748 22.38 -17.29 -14.44
CA ARG A 748 23.65 -17.07 -13.77
C ARG A 748 23.99 -18.22 -12.79
N LYS A 749 25.30 -18.47 -12.65
CA LYS A 749 25.86 -19.46 -11.72
C LYS A 749 26.76 -18.81 -10.68
N LYS A 750 27.52 -17.80 -11.08
CA LYS A 750 28.43 -17.04 -10.21
C LYS A 750 28.15 -15.55 -10.31
N LEU A 751 28.38 -14.82 -9.22
CA LEU A 751 28.33 -13.35 -9.23
C LEU A 751 29.51 -12.76 -10.00
N ARG A 752 30.72 -13.29 -9.79
CA ARG A 752 31.97 -12.80 -10.35
C ARG A 752 32.83 -13.96 -10.86
N PRO A 753 33.61 -13.75 -11.92
CA PRO A 753 34.55 -14.76 -12.42
C PRO A 753 35.77 -14.86 -11.50
N GLU A 754 36.54 -15.94 -11.64
CA GLU A 754 37.73 -16.19 -10.81
C GLU A 754 38.82 -15.15 -11.03
N CYS A 755 38.97 -14.64 -12.26
CA CYS A 755 39.91 -13.57 -12.56
C CYS A 755 39.67 -12.27 -11.75
N TYR A 756 38.45 -12.05 -11.21
CA TYR A 756 38.17 -10.93 -10.31
C TYR A 756 38.95 -11.05 -8.99
N PHE A 757 39.13 -12.27 -8.48
CA PHE A 757 39.77 -12.57 -7.20
C PHE A 757 41.27 -12.91 -7.34
N ALA A 758 41.74 -13.07 -8.57
CA ALA A 758 43.15 -13.35 -8.84
C ALA A 758 44.05 -12.19 -8.34
N GLN A 759 45.34 -12.46 -8.20
CA GLN A 759 46.33 -11.48 -7.77
C GLN A 759 47.32 -11.18 -8.91
N GLY A 760 47.91 -9.99 -8.90
CA GLY A 760 48.95 -9.60 -9.86
C GLY A 760 48.40 -9.48 -11.25
N GLU A 761 49.16 -9.95 -12.22
CA GLU A 761 48.86 -9.79 -13.66
C GLU A 761 47.61 -10.53 -14.14
N GLU A 762 47.22 -11.59 -13.45
CA GLU A 762 46.04 -12.38 -13.80
C GLU A 762 44.74 -11.74 -13.32
N GLN A 763 44.80 -10.73 -12.50
CA GLN A 763 43.63 -10.05 -12.01
C GLN A 763 42.98 -9.21 -13.11
N LEU A 764 41.65 -9.39 -13.28
CA LEU A 764 40.80 -8.53 -14.09
C LEU A 764 39.59 -8.12 -13.26
N LEU A 765 39.49 -6.82 -12.93
CA LEU A 765 38.34 -6.28 -12.14
C LEU A 765 37.10 -6.16 -13.00
N VAL A 766 36.49 -7.29 -13.34
CA VAL A 766 35.25 -7.37 -14.09
C VAL A 766 34.17 -8.03 -13.21
N SER A 767 33.06 -7.34 -13.00
CA SER A 767 31.91 -7.83 -12.22
C SER A 767 30.65 -7.79 -13.08
N PRO A 768 30.38 -8.85 -13.87
CA PRO A 768 29.37 -8.81 -14.92
C PRO A 768 27.95 -8.62 -14.37
N GLY A 769 27.26 -7.57 -14.82
CA GLY A 769 25.83 -7.35 -14.72
C GLY A 769 25.13 -7.50 -16.07
N ALA A 770 23.87 -7.11 -16.18
CA ALA A 770 23.07 -7.27 -17.38
C ALA A 770 23.72 -6.64 -18.62
N VAL A 771 24.32 -5.47 -18.48
CA VAL A 771 25.00 -4.76 -19.61
C VAL A 771 26.21 -5.54 -20.08
N ASP A 772 27.02 -6.06 -19.14
CA ASP A 772 28.18 -6.88 -19.45
C ASP A 772 27.76 -8.18 -20.13
N MET A 773 26.69 -8.82 -19.64
CA MET A 773 26.12 -10.03 -20.24
C MET A 773 25.60 -9.78 -21.65
N CYS A 774 25.23 -8.55 -22.00
CA CYS A 774 24.83 -8.13 -23.36
C CYS A 774 26.01 -7.84 -24.28
N GLY A 775 27.20 -8.20 -23.86
CA GLY A 775 28.43 -8.07 -24.65
C GLY A 775 29.14 -6.73 -24.50
N LEU A 776 28.75 -5.84 -23.58
CA LEU A 776 29.49 -4.62 -23.28
C LEU A 776 30.23 -4.79 -21.94
N LEU A 777 31.42 -5.38 -21.96
CA LEU A 777 32.25 -5.59 -20.78
C LEU A 777 32.90 -4.29 -20.33
N ILE A 778 32.59 -3.86 -19.09
CA ILE A 778 33.06 -2.58 -18.56
C ILE A 778 34.16 -2.83 -17.53
N THR A 779 35.35 -2.28 -17.82
CA THR A 779 36.51 -2.34 -16.92
C THR A 779 36.76 -0.98 -16.29
N PRO A 780 36.97 -0.92 -14.96
CA PRO A 780 37.27 0.34 -14.28
C PRO A 780 38.73 0.76 -14.32
N ARG A 781 39.64 -0.16 -14.66
CA ARG A 781 41.09 0.10 -14.77
C ARG A 781 41.54 -0.02 -16.24
N LYS A 782 42.44 0.85 -16.65
CA LYS A 782 43.00 0.85 -18.01
C LYS A 782 43.77 -0.44 -18.32
N GLU A 783 44.53 -0.93 -17.35
CA GLU A 783 45.27 -2.18 -17.47
C GLU A 783 44.37 -3.39 -17.73
N ASP A 784 43.20 -3.46 -17.12
CA ASP A 784 42.23 -4.52 -17.33
C ASP A 784 41.61 -4.42 -18.73
N PHE A 785 41.35 -3.18 -19.19
CA PHE A 785 40.86 -2.93 -20.53
C PHE A 785 41.85 -3.41 -21.57
N ASP A 786 43.14 -3.08 -21.42
CA ASP A 786 44.21 -3.43 -22.35
C ASP A 786 44.42 -4.95 -22.43
N LYS A 787 44.37 -5.65 -21.28
CA LYS A 787 44.52 -7.10 -21.15
C LYS A 787 43.35 -7.93 -21.68
N LEU A 788 42.18 -7.32 -21.92
CA LEU A 788 40.99 -8.04 -22.32
C LEU A 788 41.07 -8.45 -23.79
N THR A 789 41.10 -9.77 -24.05
CA THR A 789 41.07 -10.38 -25.40
C THR A 789 39.71 -10.97 -25.69
N PRO A 790 39.38 -11.33 -26.95
CA PRO A 790 38.14 -12.06 -27.27
C PRO A 790 37.95 -13.33 -26.45
N GLU A 791 38.99 -14.13 -26.31
CA GLU A 791 38.96 -15.42 -25.56
C GLU A 791 38.68 -15.20 -24.07
N LYS A 792 39.33 -14.20 -23.46
CA LYS A 792 39.10 -13.83 -22.05
C LYS A 792 37.69 -13.32 -21.85
N ALA A 793 37.20 -12.48 -22.76
CA ALA A 793 35.83 -11.96 -22.69
C ALA A 793 34.78 -13.08 -22.75
N ILE A 794 34.93 -14.02 -23.68
CA ILE A 794 34.05 -15.20 -23.81
C ILE A 794 34.16 -16.09 -22.58
N SER A 795 35.37 -16.34 -22.08
CA SER A 795 35.59 -17.14 -20.87
C SER A 795 34.88 -16.55 -19.65
N ILE A 796 34.99 -15.23 -19.45
CA ILE A 796 34.29 -14.50 -18.35
C ILE A 796 32.79 -14.69 -18.45
N LEU A 797 32.17 -14.50 -19.61
CA LEU A 797 30.74 -14.67 -19.81
C LEU A 797 30.28 -16.12 -19.59
N LYS A 798 31.01 -17.08 -20.08
CA LYS A 798 30.76 -18.55 -19.91
C LYS A 798 30.88 -18.96 -18.43
N GLU A 799 31.91 -18.49 -17.75
CA GLU A 799 32.14 -18.83 -16.34
C GLU A 799 31.03 -18.39 -15.40
N VAL A 800 30.43 -17.22 -15.63
CA VAL A 800 29.41 -16.69 -14.75
C VAL A 800 27.99 -17.16 -15.08
N THR A 801 27.79 -17.87 -16.20
CA THR A 801 26.51 -18.46 -16.62
C THR A 801 26.42 -19.94 -16.31
N VAL A 802 25.22 -20.53 -16.41
CA VAL A 802 25.02 -21.97 -16.39
C VAL A 802 25.79 -22.63 -17.55
N SER A 803 26.20 -23.89 -17.39
CA SER A 803 26.83 -24.66 -18.44
C SER A 803 25.87 -24.95 -19.59
N GLU A 804 26.40 -25.33 -20.74
CA GLU A 804 25.59 -25.73 -21.89
C GLU A 804 24.71 -26.96 -21.56
N GLN A 805 25.20 -27.88 -20.75
CA GLN A 805 24.45 -29.04 -20.30
C GLN A 805 23.28 -28.61 -19.41
N GLU A 806 23.51 -27.79 -18.37
CA GLU A 806 22.43 -27.25 -17.50
C GLU A 806 21.39 -26.48 -18.31
N PHE A 807 21.83 -25.74 -19.33
CA PHE A 807 20.95 -25.01 -20.23
C PHE A 807 20.06 -25.94 -21.09
N GLU A 808 20.63 -27.00 -21.68
CA GLU A 808 19.86 -27.97 -22.45
C GLU A 808 18.86 -28.74 -21.57
N GLU A 809 19.20 -29.07 -20.33
CA GLU A 809 18.28 -29.67 -19.38
C GLU A 809 17.06 -28.76 -19.10
N ILE A 810 17.27 -27.45 -18.92
CA ILE A 810 16.21 -26.45 -18.75
C ILE A 810 15.36 -26.36 -20.03
N ALA A 811 16.00 -26.31 -21.20
CA ALA A 811 15.33 -26.25 -22.49
C ALA A 811 14.44 -27.48 -22.73
N GLN A 812 14.94 -28.68 -22.39
CA GLN A 812 14.17 -29.93 -22.49
C GLN A 812 12.98 -29.96 -21.53
N GLN A 813 13.11 -29.41 -20.33
CA GLN A 813 11.98 -29.30 -19.39
C GLN A 813 10.90 -28.36 -19.93
N LEU A 814 11.31 -27.20 -20.49
CA LEU A 814 10.37 -26.25 -21.10
C LEU A 814 9.63 -26.87 -22.29
N SER A 815 10.32 -27.60 -23.17
CA SER A 815 9.71 -28.20 -24.37
C SER A 815 8.67 -29.29 -24.05
N LYS A 816 8.74 -29.91 -22.87
CA LYS A 816 7.81 -30.97 -22.43
C LYS A 816 6.53 -30.43 -21.77
N ILE A 817 6.40 -29.11 -21.58
CA ILE A 817 5.21 -28.53 -20.96
C ILE A 817 4.08 -28.51 -21.97
N ILE A 818 2.99 -29.19 -21.67
CA ILE A 818 1.73 -29.12 -22.39
C ILE A 818 0.79 -28.26 -21.54
N ILE A 819 0.38 -27.10 -22.08
CA ILE A 819 -0.69 -26.32 -21.48
C ILE A 819 -1.99 -26.79 -22.13
N HIS A 820 -2.83 -27.47 -21.34
CA HIS A 820 -4.19 -27.86 -21.73
C HIS A 820 -5.17 -26.67 -21.67
#